data_1abee20d1b745fb96137528662788010
#
_entry.id   1abee20d1b745fb96137528662788010
#
_cell.length_a   1.000
_cell.length_b   1.000
_cell.length_c   1.000
_cell.angle_alpha   90.00
_cell.angle_beta   90.00
_cell.angle_gamma   90.00
#
_symmetry.space_group_name_H-M   'P 1'
#
loop_
_entity.id
_entity.type
_entity.pdbx_description
1 polymer ?
#
loop_
_entity_poly.entity_id
_entity_poly.type
_entity_poly.pdbx_seq_one_letter_code
_entity_poly.pdbx_strand_id
1 'polypeptide(L)'
;MKLHTLVLPLVALAPFVALRGGEAPKHVTNSLGMQLVRIEPGTFTMGQDGPPLEDYLGQKRFKELYRATDQIDFDEKPAHRVTITRPFLMGVTEVTVAQYRQFDLTFKASDAKSKPAEDDAASGVTWLKAVEFCEWLSKKEGKTYRLPTEAEWEYACRAGTTTLFNTGDTLPDAQQKWFGDENLRVAYFPPGPMPQEYDWRKAGEKAMAGLKYGELVGGSWTHENARHDAAGSLRVAQKTPNAWGLHDMHGNLAEWCSDWYGPYESGAQTDPLGRVDGDFRVFRGGFHSSLIRFLRSANRGSRVPYDAFDRMGFRVVQGELPKGTLLPKAPPPLNAQNVSQTVPRIVPQPANVPFFAGPKLLVHVADDAVGPVYCSENHCMTITECPNGDLLAAWVSTPAETDLTCSHAASRLRFGAKEWEPASPFYDAADVLDGAPQLWWDGDKTLYHLDNVYYKSGCQSLRHSTDNGATWSKPEFFRAAGDYANQLMRTKDGVLAIPYDLFEVMVSEDGGKSWQQHGRRMRGSEDVRPGNSGSFIAGYHPAMVELADGRWMAFSRLDPVPEQARFENRTPVSYSSDHGKTWQWDMSEFPVVSSAQKSVLLRLKEGPLLFCSFTDQWRDWRNRKGLVFKSTVGDYTGYGLFAAVSYDEGKTWPDRRLITPGGAERKWITKERTPFLISDTLAEPVSYLTATQSRDGNIQLVTSRNHYAFNLAWVKAPAPAPKK
;
A
#
# COMPACT_ATOMS: atom_id res chain seq x y z
N MET A 1 59.48 43.79 -18.02
CA MET A 1 59.61 43.07 -16.74
C MET A 1 58.31 43.27 -15.96
N LYS A 2 57.41 42.33 -15.98
CA LYS A 2 56.22 42.30 -15.11
C LYS A 2 56.30 41.02 -14.25
N LEU A 3 56.43 41.23 -12.93
CA LEU A 3 56.38 40.18 -11.93
C LEU A 3 54.97 39.66 -11.83
N HIS A 4 54.77 38.33 -12.03
CA HIS A 4 53.54 37.64 -11.68
C HIS A 4 53.69 37.08 -10.27
N THR A 5 52.88 37.58 -9.36
CA THR A 5 52.74 37.07 -8.01
C THR A 5 51.85 35.83 -8.04
N LEU A 6 52.42 34.66 -7.72
CA LEU A 6 51.68 33.41 -7.52
C LEU A 6 51.03 33.49 -6.13
N VAL A 7 49.70 33.44 -6.09
CA VAL A 7 48.93 33.24 -4.86
C VAL A 7 48.58 31.74 -4.76
N LEU A 8 49.22 31.05 -3.83
CA LEU A 8 48.86 29.68 -3.43
C LEU A 8 47.64 29.75 -2.50
N PRO A 9 46.63 28.92 -2.69
CA PRO A 9 45.52 28.81 -1.73
C PRO A 9 45.99 28.07 -0.47
N LEU A 10 45.78 28.74 0.66
CA LEU A 10 45.93 28.11 1.98
C LEU A 10 44.85 27.03 2.14
N VAL A 11 45.24 25.77 2.11
CA VAL A 11 44.40 24.66 2.52
C VAL A 11 44.30 24.71 4.05
N ALA A 12 43.14 25.11 4.56
CA ALA A 12 42.84 25.01 5.97
C ALA A 12 42.72 23.54 6.37
N LEU A 13 43.71 23.01 7.07
CA LEU A 13 43.62 21.74 7.77
C LEU A 13 42.57 21.89 8.88
N ALA A 14 41.43 21.24 8.68
CA ALA A 14 40.48 21.00 9.76
C ALA A 14 41.17 20.16 10.86
N PRO A 15 41.00 20.52 12.14
CA PRO A 15 41.59 19.73 13.21
C PRO A 15 41.02 18.34 13.21
N PHE A 16 41.87 17.34 13.02
CA PHE A 16 41.58 15.94 13.34
C PHE A 16 41.25 15.91 14.84
N VAL A 17 39.94 15.81 15.16
CA VAL A 17 39.52 15.46 16.52
C VAL A 17 39.97 14.02 16.70
N ALA A 18 41.09 13.82 17.37
CA ALA A 18 41.51 12.49 17.85
C ALA A 18 40.38 11.96 18.71
N LEU A 19 39.76 10.89 18.24
CA LEU A 19 38.86 10.06 19.04
C LEU A 19 39.67 9.69 20.30
N ARG A 20 39.29 10.26 21.44
CA ARG A 20 39.77 9.83 22.74
C ARG A 20 39.44 8.34 22.82
N GLY A 21 40.44 7.50 23.08
CA GLY A 21 40.28 6.08 23.38
C GLY A 21 39.27 5.94 24.51
N GLY A 22 38.03 5.68 24.16
CA GLY A 22 36.96 5.43 25.12
C GLY A 22 37.26 4.13 25.86
N GLU A 23 37.06 4.10 27.17
CA GLU A 23 36.96 2.85 27.93
C GLU A 23 36.01 1.91 27.19
N ALA A 24 36.36 0.62 27.08
CA ALA A 24 35.49 -0.40 26.48
C ALA A 24 34.10 -0.32 27.14
N PRO A 25 33.00 -0.46 26.37
CA PRO A 25 31.63 -0.34 26.90
C PRO A 25 31.48 -1.26 28.11
N LYS A 26 31.01 -0.73 29.23
CA LYS A 26 30.74 -1.52 30.44
C LYS A 26 29.52 -2.39 30.15
N HIS A 27 29.74 -3.65 29.88
CA HIS A 27 28.68 -4.65 29.70
C HIS A 27 28.13 -5.11 31.04
N VAL A 28 26.82 -5.21 31.14
CA VAL A 28 26.13 -5.82 32.27
C VAL A 28 25.40 -7.07 31.74
N THR A 29 25.58 -8.20 32.40
CA THR A 29 24.83 -9.42 32.07
C THR A 29 23.67 -9.58 33.04
N ASN A 30 22.47 -9.75 32.54
CA ASN A 30 21.28 -9.98 33.34
C ASN A 30 21.03 -11.47 33.65
N SER A 31 19.92 -11.77 34.36
CA SER A 31 19.59 -13.15 34.77
C SER A 31 19.24 -14.10 33.60
N LEU A 32 18.97 -13.56 32.42
CA LEU A 32 18.71 -14.34 31.18
C LEU A 32 19.96 -14.53 30.34
N GLY A 33 21.12 -14.08 30.82
CA GLY A 33 22.36 -14.09 30.04
C GLY A 33 22.42 -13.00 28.95
N MET A 34 21.51 -12.05 28.96
CA MET A 34 21.55 -10.92 28.03
C MET A 34 22.69 -10.00 28.39
N GLN A 35 23.50 -9.63 27.43
CA GLN A 35 24.49 -8.57 27.57
C GLN A 35 23.85 -7.23 27.26
N LEU A 36 24.02 -6.26 28.14
CA LEU A 36 23.56 -4.89 27.95
C LEU A 36 24.76 -3.95 28.04
N VAL A 37 24.77 -2.95 27.20
CA VAL A 37 25.79 -1.89 27.20
C VAL A 37 25.20 -0.60 27.70
N ARG A 38 25.97 0.15 28.50
CA ARG A 38 25.57 1.44 29.03
C ARG A 38 25.74 2.50 27.96
N ILE A 39 24.63 3.19 27.65
CA ILE A 39 24.57 4.33 26.74
C ILE A 39 24.51 5.60 27.60
N GLU A 40 25.48 6.50 27.38
CA GLU A 40 25.57 7.75 28.11
C GLU A 40 24.64 8.84 27.52
N PRO A 41 24.22 9.81 28.35
CA PRO A 41 23.43 10.94 27.87
C PRO A 41 24.16 11.72 26.76
N GLY A 42 23.38 12.33 25.86
CA GLY A 42 23.97 13.13 24.79
C GLY A 42 22.94 13.75 23.89
N THR A 43 23.41 14.39 22.85
CA THR A 43 22.57 15.07 21.87
C THR A 43 22.96 14.64 20.47
N PHE A 44 21.96 14.43 19.62
CA PHE A 44 22.15 14.03 18.22
C PHE A 44 21.08 14.69 17.33
N THR A 45 21.24 14.55 16.03
CA THR A 45 20.23 14.90 15.04
C THR A 45 19.44 13.63 14.71
N MET A 46 18.16 13.63 15.04
CA MET A 46 17.21 12.57 14.73
C MET A 46 16.55 12.83 13.39
N GLY A 47 16.35 11.79 12.60
CA GLY A 47 15.79 11.91 11.27
C GLY A 47 16.81 12.31 10.22
N GLN A 48 16.32 12.71 9.06
CA GLN A 48 17.15 13.11 7.93
C GLN A 48 16.41 14.09 7.01
N ASP A 49 17.07 15.23 6.68
CA ASP A 49 16.64 16.15 5.64
C ASP A 49 17.42 15.87 4.35
N GLY A 50 16.77 15.99 3.22
CA GLY A 50 17.45 15.92 1.93
C GLY A 50 17.20 14.61 1.17
N PRO A 51 17.70 14.51 -0.07
CA PRO A 51 17.55 13.37 -0.95
C PRO A 51 18.67 12.34 -0.68
N PRO A 52 18.53 11.48 0.35
CA PRO A 52 19.62 10.61 0.77
C PRO A 52 19.94 9.49 -0.20
N LEU A 53 18.99 9.18 -1.08
CA LEU A 53 19.06 7.98 -1.89
C LEU A 53 19.63 8.20 -3.28
N GLU A 54 19.52 9.41 -3.82
CA GLU A 54 19.99 9.70 -5.18
C GLU A 54 21.52 9.60 -5.30
N ASP A 55 22.24 10.16 -4.34
CA ASP A 55 23.70 10.12 -4.32
C ASP A 55 24.24 8.75 -3.88
N TYR A 56 23.49 8.07 -2.99
CA TYR A 56 23.89 6.79 -2.44
C TYR A 56 23.81 5.62 -3.43
N LEU A 57 22.75 5.56 -4.20
CA LEU A 57 22.56 4.46 -5.15
C LEU A 57 23.27 4.69 -6.48
N GLY A 58 23.86 5.88 -6.71
CA GLY A 58 24.56 6.22 -7.96
C GLY A 58 23.67 6.08 -9.20
N GLN A 59 22.38 5.98 -9.04
CA GLN A 59 21.44 5.54 -10.07
C GLN A 59 20.59 6.71 -10.57
N LYS A 60 21.05 7.31 -11.67
CA LYS A 60 20.24 8.14 -12.55
C LYS A 60 18.83 7.56 -12.82
N ARG A 61 18.71 6.25 -12.72
CA ARG A 61 17.52 5.42 -12.92
C ARG A 61 16.52 5.48 -11.76
N PHE A 62 16.97 5.72 -10.54
CA PHE A 62 16.08 5.86 -9.39
C PHE A 62 15.20 7.12 -9.52
N LYS A 63 15.79 8.26 -9.97
CA LYS A 63 15.05 9.49 -10.28
C LYS A 63 13.98 9.32 -11.35
N GLU A 64 14.18 8.41 -12.28
CA GLU A 64 13.25 8.15 -13.37
C GLU A 64 12.10 7.22 -12.95
N LEU A 65 12.33 6.30 -12.01
CA LEU A 65 11.30 5.44 -11.43
C LEU A 65 10.44 6.19 -10.41
N TYR A 66 11.07 7.00 -9.58
CA TYR A 66 10.44 7.74 -8.51
C TYR A 66 10.46 9.23 -8.85
N ARG A 67 9.52 9.69 -9.69
CA ARG A 67 9.43 11.10 -10.09
C ARG A 67 9.14 12.06 -8.95
N ALA A 68 8.71 11.54 -7.82
CA ALA A 68 8.54 12.25 -6.58
C ALA A 68 9.69 11.95 -5.61
N THR A 69 10.94 11.86 -6.12
CA THR A 69 12.12 11.43 -5.36
C THR A 69 12.40 12.24 -4.12
N ASP A 70 11.97 13.50 -4.10
CA ASP A 70 12.09 14.34 -2.91
C ASP A 70 11.14 13.92 -1.78
N GLN A 71 10.28 12.94 -2.04
CA GLN A 71 9.19 12.53 -1.15
C GLN A 71 9.26 11.08 -0.65
N ILE A 72 10.22 10.28 -1.11
CA ILE A 72 10.48 8.96 -0.54
C ILE A 72 11.12 9.19 0.82
N ASP A 73 10.65 8.56 1.86
CA ASP A 73 11.13 8.69 3.23
C ASP A 73 10.94 10.09 3.87
N PHE A 74 9.89 10.82 3.53
CA PHE A 74 9.61 12.09 4.20
C PHE A 74 9.05 11.93 5.63
N ASP A 75 8.75 10.74 6.06
CA ASP A 75 8.42 10.44 7.45
C ASP A 75 9.64 10.56 8.38
N GLU A 76 10.84 10.59 7.84
CA GLU A 76 12.10 10.91 8.54
C GLU A 76 12.34 12.42 8.70
N LYS A 77 11.52 13.26 8.05
CA LYS A 77 11.60 14.73 8.07
C LYS A 77 10.57 15.33 9.03
N PRO A 78 10.86 16.53 9.56
CA PRO A 78 12.13 17.24 9.49
C PRO A 78 13.18 16.63 10.44
N ALA A 79 14.44 16.65 10.01
CA ALA A 79 15.54 16.34 10.92
C ALA A 79 15.56 17.38 12.06
N HIS A 80 15.70 16.92 13.28
CA HIS A 80 15.64 17.78 14.45
C HIS A 80 16.60 17.33 15.54
N ARG A 81 16.95 18.28 16.41
CA ARG A 81 17.88 18.01 17.50
C ARG A 81 17.17 17.30 18.66
N VAL A 82 17.72 16.17 19.09
CA VAL A 82 17.22 15.42 20.25
C VAL A 82 18.29 15.33 21.31
N THR A 83 17.91 15.57 22.57
CA THR A 83 18.75 15.39 23.75
C THR A 83 18.23 14.24 24.58
N ILE A 84 19.06 13.22 24.80
CA ILE A 84 18.83 12.12 25.76
C ILE A 84 19.48 12.56 27.10
N THR A 85 18.69 12.72 28.14
CA THR A 85 19.18 13.33 29.40
C THR A 85 19.69 12.33 30.43
N ARG A 86 19.33 11.04 30.29
CA ARG A 86 19.67 10.01 31.27
C ARG A 86 20.38 8.85 30.61
N PRO A 87 21.35 8.22 31.30
CA PRO A 87 21.93 6.99 30.83
C PRO A 87 20.91 5.84 30.93
N PHE A 88 21.01 4.90 30.00
CA PHE A 88 20.26 3.66 30.00
C PHE A 88 21.13 2.49 29.56
N LEU A 89 20.71 1.27 29.89
CA LEU A 89 21.36 0.06 29.41
C LEU A 89 20.54 -0.52 28.24
N MET A 90 21.18 -0.83 27.11
CA MET A 90 20.51 -1.39 25.94
C MET A 90 21.08 -2.79 25.63
N GLY A 91 20.22 -3.72 25.27
CA GLY A 91 20.63 -5.04 24.80
C GLY A 91 21.62 -4.95 23.66
N VAL A 92 22.73 -5.64 23.77
CA VAL A 92 23.82 -5.67 22.74
C VAL A 92 23.28 -6.22 21.42
N THR A 93 22.34 -7.15 21.50
CA THR A 93 21.63 -7.76 20.36
C THR A 93 20.13 -7.70 20.59
N GLU A 94 19.37 -8.15 19.61
CA GLU A 94 17.96 -8.51 19.79
C GLU A 94 17.82 -9.61 20.86
N VAL A 95 16.62 -9.76 21.40
CA VAL A 95 16.25 -10.89 22.27
C VAL A 95 16.31 -12.18 21.48
N THR A 96 17.03 -13.20 22.01
CA THR A 96 17.15 -14.49 21.33
C THR A 96 15.98 -15.43 21.63
N VAL A 97 15.84 -16.49 20.83
CA VAL A 97 14.86 -17.57 21.04
C VAL A 97 15.02 -18.19 22.42
N ALA A 98 16.25 -18.49 22.86
CA ALA A 98 16.53 -19.04 24.18
C ALA A 98 16.07 -18.11 25.31
N GLN A 99 16.32 -16.81 25.18
CA GLN A 99 15.94 -15.81 26.16
C GLN A 99 14.42 -15.64 26.20
N TYR A 100 13.75 -15.58 25.04
CA TYR A 100 12.30 -15.42 24.96
C TYR A 100 11.57 -16.66 25.50
N ARG A 101 12.08 -17.86 25.27
CA ARG A 101 11.51 -19.12 25.80
C ARG A 101 11.53 -19.21 27.31
N GLN A 102 12.34 -18.44 28.02
CA GLN A 102 12.26 -18.37 29.46
C GLN A 102 10.99 -17.65 29.94
N PHE A 103 10.39 -16.81 29.10
CA PHE A 103 9.09 -16.14 29.33
C PHE A 103 7.93 -17.00 28.79
N ASP A 104 8.04 -17.50 27.58
CA ASP A 104 7.03 -18.34 26.93
C ASP A 104 7.64 -19.65 26.44
N LEU A 105 7.45 -20.72 27.24
CA LEU A 105 7.96 -22.06 26.93
C LEU A 105 7.37 -22.66 25.65
N THR A 106 6.25 -22.13 25.16
CA THR A 106 5.57 -22.62 23.95
C THR A 106 5.97 -21.86 22.70
N PHE A 107 6.80 -20.82 22.85
CA PHE A 107 7.20 -19.95 21.75
C PHE A 107 7.82 -20.70 20.58
N LYS A 108 7.27 -20.46 19.41
CA LYS A 108 7.80 -20.90 18.12
C LYS A 108 8.09 -19.66 17.30
N ALA A 109 9.36 -19.43 17.02
CA ALA A 109 9.74 -18.38 16.10
C ALA A 109 9.09 -18.64 14.72
N SER A 110 8.60 -17.60 14.07
CA SER A 110 7.75 -17.74 12.87
C SER A 110 8.51 -18.01 11.57
N ASP A 111 9.84 -17.87 11.54
CA ASP A 111 10.62 -18.23 10.36
C ASP A 111 10.82 -19.75 10.26
N ALA A 112 9.80 -20.42 9.74
CA ALA A 112 9.55 -21.85 9.92
C ALA A 112 10.14 -22.74 8.83
N LYS A 113 11.13 -22.33 8.04
CA LYS A 113 11.80 -23.25 7.09
C LYS A 113 12.93 -24.06 7.72
N SER A 114 13.48 -23.59 8.82
CA SER A 114 14.43 -24.34 9.64
C SER A 114 14.01 -24.30 11.10
N LYS A 115 14.32 -25.31 11.85
CA LYS A 115 14.16 -25.28 13.31
C LYS A 115 15.03 -24.15 13.84
N PRO A 116 14.47 -23.06 14.45
CA PRO A 116 15.25 -21.92 14.89
C PRO A 116 16.27 -22.38 15.95
N ALA A 117 17.48 -21.86 15.84
CA ALA A 117 18.53 -22.08 16.84
C ALA A 117 18.23 -21.23 18.10
N GLU A 118 18.78 -21.64 19.22
CA GLU A 118 18.57 -20.95 20.50
C GLU A 118 19.19 -19.54 20.51
N ASP A 119 20.23 -19.30 19.70
CA ASP A 119 20.92 -18.02 19.51
C ASP A 119 20.41 -17.21 18.29
N ASP A 120 19.35 -17.67 17.63
CA ASP A 120 18.63 -16.86 16.66
C ASP A 120 17.82 -15.77 17.37
N ALA A 121 17.61 -14.61 16.74
CA ALA A 121 16.71 -13.58 17.22
C ALA A 121 15.26 -14.09 17.25
N ALA A 122 14.51 -13.74 18.29
CA ALA A 122 13.13 -14.15 18.48
C ALA A 122 12.21 -13.42 17.48
N SER A 123 11.89 -14.09 16.38
CA SER A 123 11.07 -13.57 15.29
C SER A 123 9.57 -13.84 15.48
N GLY A 124 8.72 -12.97 14.94
CA GLY A 124 7.26 -13.11 15.02
C GLY A 124 6.68 -12.69 16.38
N VAL A 125 7.37 -11.80 17.09
CA VAL A 125 6.91 -11.27 18.37
C VAL A 125 6.08 -10.01 18.12
N THR A 126 4.82 -9.98 18.58
CA THR A 126 3.97 -8.78 18.55
C THR A 126 4.50 -7.72 19.50
N TRP A 127 4.18 -6.45 19.26
CA TRP A 127 4.53 -5.36 20.19
C TRP A 127 4.00 -5.62 21.62
N LEU A 128 2.74 -6.09 21.73
CA LEU A 128 2.15 -6.42 23.02
C LEU A 128 2.95 -7.49 23.76
N LYS A 129 3.36 -8.54 23.06
CA LYS A 129 4.16 -9.62 23.64
C LYS A 129 5.58 -9.17 24.01
N ALA A 130 6.16 -8.25 23.25
CA ALA A 130 7.45 -7.66 23.61
C ALA A 130 7.35 -6.81 24.89
N VAL A 131 6.25 -6.07 25.07
CA VAL A 131 5.97 -5.33 26.32
C VAL A 131 5.75 -6.29 27.48
N GLU A 132 4.90 -7.33 27.31
CA GLU A 132 4.69 -8.35 28.35
C GLU A 132 5.99 -9.03 28.77
N PHE A 133 6.88 -9.32 27.83
CA PHE A 133 8.22 -9.85 28.14
C PHE A 133 9.03 -8.89 29.01
N CYS A 134 9.05 -7.61 28.65
CA CYS A 134 9.76 -6.58 29.42
C CYS A 134 9.19 -6.44 30.85
N GLU A 135 7.86 -6.46 30.99
CA GLU A 135 7.19 -6.43 32.30
C GLU A 135 7.51 -7.67 33.14
N TRP A 136 7.47 -8.85 32.53
CA TRP A 136 7.84 -10.09 33.19
C TRP A 136 9.31 -10.07 33.67
N LEU A 137 10.24 -9.60 32.82
CA LEU A 137 11.64 -9.50 33.16
C LEU A 137 11.87 -8.47 34.28
N SER A 138 11.11 -7.36 34.24
CA SER A 138 11.16 -6.36 35.30
C SER A 138 10.76 -6.93 36.67
N LYS A 139 9.68 -7.70 36.72
CA LYS A 139 9.24 -8.39 37.93
C LYS A 139 10.26 -9.43 38.42
N LYS A 140 10.85 -10.17 37.46
CA LYS A 140 11.85 -11.23 37.78
C LYS A 140 13.09 -10.65 38.43
N GLU A 141 13.55 -9.48 37.99
CA GLU A 141 14.83 -8.90 38.46
C GLU A 141 14.68 -7.74 39.46
N GLY A 142 13.47 -7.24 39.65
CA GLY A 142 13.25 -6.05 40.50
C GLY A 142 13.86 -4.78 39.90
N LYS A 143 13.97 -4.70 38.55
CA LYS A 143 14.52 -3.60 37.78
C LYS A 143 13.54 -3.24 36.68
N THR A 144 13.60 -2.03 36.14
CA THR A 144 12.74 -1.61 35.04
C THR A 144 13.35 -2.04 33.70
N TYR A 145 12.65 -2.93 32.99
CA TYR A 145 12.92 -3.28 31.58
C TYR A 145 11.76 -2.80 30.70
N ARG A 146 12.06 -2.31 29.53
CA ARG A 146 11.11 -1.79 28.56
C ARG A 146 11.64 -1.87 27.13
N LEU A 147 10.81 -1.58 26.16
CA LEU A 147 11.25 -1.27 24.81
C LEU A 147 11.99 0.08 24.79
N PRO A 148 12.94 0.29 23.86
CA PRO A 148 13.52 1.61 23.63
C PRO A 148 12.45 2.59 23.17
N THR A 149 12.60 3.88 23.47
CA THR A 149 11.92 4.89 22.68
C THR A 149 12.54 4.95 21.28
N GLU A 150 11.81 5.46 20.30
CA GLU A 150 12.32 5.63 18.94
C GLU A 150 13.63 6.44 18.93
N ALA A 151 13.67 7.50 19.71
CA ALA A 151 14.85 8.36 19.84
C ALA A 151 16.04 7.65 20.51
N GLU A 152 15.81 6.86 21.55
CA GLU A 152 16.86 6.04 22.16
C GLU A 152 17.43 5.02 21.19
N TRP A 153 16.56 4.40 20.36
CA TRP A 153 16.97 3.44 19.36
C TRP A 153 17.87 4.09 18.30
N GLU A 154 17.43 5.23 17.70
CA GLU A 154 18.20 5.92 16.66
C GLU A 154 19.53 6.49 17.22
N TYR A 155 19.50 7.06 18.43
CA TYR A 155 20.70 7.53 19.11
C TYR A 155 21.73 6.42 19.30
N ALA A 156 21.27 5.27 19.76
CA ALA A 156 22.11 4.09 19.97
C ALA A 156 22.59 3.47 18.64
N CYS A 157 21.74 3.45 17.61
CA CYS A 157 22.10 2.99 16.27
C CYS A 157 23.22 3.83 15.68
N ARG A 158 23.09 5.16 15.73
CA ARG A 158 24.08 6.10 15.20
C ARG A 158 25.40 6.05 15.95
N ALA A 159 25.39 5.82 17.23
CA ALA A 159 26.59 5.76 18.07
C ALA A 159 27.59 6.91 17.81
N GLY A 160 27.05 8.14 17.64
CA GLY A 160 27.83 9.34 17.37
C GLY A 160 28.04 9.68 15.89
N THR A 161 27.58 8.86 14.95
CA THR A 161 27.65 9.16 13.51
C THR A 161 26.47 10.02 13.04
N THR A 162 26.68 10.75 11.94
CA THR A 162 25.64 11.51 11.23
C THR A 162 25.37 10.97 9.83
N THR A 163 26.03 9.88 9.49
CA THR A 163 25.97 9.22 8.18
C THR A 163 24.70 8.39 8.02
N LEU A 164 24.46 7.85 6.82
CA LEU A 164 23.28 7.01 6.52
C LEU A 164 23.22 5.76 7.40
N PHE A 165 24.37 5.16 7.67
CA PHE A 165 24.52 3.99 8.55
C PHE A 165 25.57 4.28 9.62
N ASN A 166 25.62 3.48 10.66
CA ASN A 166 26.68 3.60 11.68
C ASN A 166 28.07 3.24 11.15
N THR A 167 28.16 2.64 9.97
CA THR A 167 29.40 2.29 9.27
C THR A 167 29.86 3.35 8.26
N GLY A 168 29.14 4.46 8.12
CA GLY A 168 29.37 5.51 7.12
C GLY A 168 28.17 5.67 6.17
N ASP A 169 28.41 6.20 4.97
CA ASP A 169 27.36 6.38 3.97
C ASP A 169 27.12 5.13 3.13
N THR A 170 27.82 4.03 3.41
CA THR A 170 27.67 2.74 2.77
C THR A 170 27.66 1.61 3.79
N LEU A 171 26.96 0.54 3.48
CA LEU A 171 27.11 -0.73 4.20
C LEU A 171 28.29 -1.53 3.59
N PRO A 172 29.09 -2.23 4.41
CA PRO A 172 30.13 -3.12 3.92
C PRO A 172 29.58 -4.20 2.98
N ASP A 173 30.34 -4.60 1.94
CA ASP A 173 29.93 -5.61 0.94
C ASP A 173 29.40 -6.92 1.53
N ALA A 174 30.00 -7.37 2.64
CA ALA A 174 29.52 -8.57 3.35
C ALA A 174 28.09 -8.42 3.91
N GLN A 175 27.66 -7.20 4.19
CA GLN A 175 26.30 -6.89 4.61
C GLN A 175 25.38 -6.68 3.40
N GLN A 176 25.87 -6.13 2.29
CA GLN A 176 25.10 -5.93 1.06
C GLN A 176 24.57 -7.24 0.45
N LYS A 177 25.27 -8.34 0.60
CA LYS A 177 24.83 -9.67 0.14
C LYS A 177 23.57 -10.20 0.83
N TRP A 178 23.18 -9.64 1.96
CA TRP A 178 21.96 -9.98 2.70
C TRP A 178 20.73 -9.23 2.21
N PHE A 179 20.91 -8.21 1.36
CA PHE A 179 19.88 -7.29 0.92
C PHE A 179 19.70 -7.45 -0.57
N GLY A 180 18.55 -7.95 -0.97
CA GLY A 180 18.24 -8.32 -2.34
C GLY A 180 18.79 -7.36 -3.41
N ASP A 181 19.09 -7.89 -4.56
CA ASP A 181 19.64 -7.13 -5.68
C ASP A 181 18.60 -6.12 -6.20
N GLU A 182 18.78 -4.84 -5.84
CA GLU A 182 17.94 -3.74 -6.36
C GLU A 182 17.98 -3.66 -7.89
N ASN A 183 19.03 -4.18 -8.53
CA ASN A 183 19.13 -4.24 -9.98
C ASN A 183 18.09 -5.18 -10.61
N LEU A 184 17.64 -6.23 -9.93
CA LEU A 184 16.59 -7.12 -10.43
C LEU A 184 15.23 -6.41 -10.52
N ARG A 185 14.90 -5.55 -9.56
CA ARG A 185 13.66 -4.77 -9.58
C ARG A 185 13.65 -3.69 -10.65
N VAL A 186 14.76 -3.02 -10.84
CA VAL A 186 14.94 -1.95 -11.82
C VAL A 186 14.87 -2.48 -13.25
N ALA A 187 15.24 -3.74 -13.47
CA ALA A 187 15.16 -4.38 -14.78
C ALA A 187 13.73 -4.68 -15.23
N TYR A 188 12.78 -4.84 -14.31
CA TYR A 188 11.39 -5.19 -14.63
C TYR A 188 10.55 -4.00 -15.09
N PHE A 189 10.84 -2.78 -14.60
CA PHE A 189 10.12 -1.57 -15.01
C PHE A 189 11.07 -0.57 -15.66
N PRO A 190 10.93 -0.30 -16.95
CA PRO A 190 11.79 0.67 -17.61
C PRO A 190 11.53 2.08 -17.10
N PRO A 191 12.57 2.91 -17.02
CA PRO A 191 12.45 4.29 -16.60
C PRO A 191 11.70 5.15 -17.60
N GLY A 192 10.92 6.09 -17.11
CA GLY A 192 10.23 7.10 -17.92
C GLY A 192 8.78 6.77 -18.28
N PRO A 193 8.09 7.66 -18.99
CA PRO A 193 6.77 7.38 -19.51
C PRO A 193 6.90 6.20 -20.45
N MET A 194 6.06 5.19 -20.24
CA MET A 194 6.05 4.04 -21.13
C MET A 194 5.81 4.49 -22.56
N PRO A 195 6.70 4.17 -23.50
CA PRO A 195 6.44 4.43 -24.89
C PRO A 195 5.12 3.75 -25.27
N GLN A 196 4.31 4.38 -26.09
CA GLN A 196 3.11 3.72 -26.67
C GLN A 196 3.45 2.40 -27.38
N GLU A 197 4.72 2.15 -27.63
CA GLU A 197 5.30 1.00 -28.31
C GLU A 197 6.08 0.04 -27.41
N TYR A 198 5.94 0.16 -26.06
CA TYR A 198 6.72 -0.67 -25.16
C TYR A 198 6.26 -2.13 -25.21
N ASP A 199 7.14 -3.00 -25.70
CA ASP A 199 6.91 -4.44 -25.75
C ASP A 199 7.38 -5.11 -24.46
N TRP A 200 6.46 -5.30 -23.56
CA TRP A 200 6.67 -5.95 -22.25
C TRP A 200 7.30 -7.33 -22.35
N ARG A 201 7.00 -8.08 -23.43
CA ARG A 201 7.56 -9.42 -23.63
C ARG A 201 9.06 -9.31 -23.91
N LYS A 202 9.46 -8.42 -24.80
CA LYS A 202 10.88 -8.22 -25.13
C LYS A 202 11.67 -7.60 -23.97
N ALA A 203 11.05 -6.73 -23.20
CA ALA A 203 11.69 -6.16 -22.01
C ALA A 203 11.81 -7.20 -20.90
N GLY A 204 10.76 -7.99 -20.68
CA GLY A 204 10.80 -9.14 -19.80
C GLY A 204 11.85 -10.16 -20.23
N GLU A 205 11.87 -10.58 -21.50
CA GLU A 205 12.87 -11.50 -22.05
C GLU A 205 14.30 -10.96 -21.90
N LYS A 206 14.52 -9.67 -22.09
CA LYS A 206 15.84 -9.05 -21.95
C LYS A 206 16.26 -8.91 -20.49
N ALA A 207 15.33 -8.58 -19.59
CA ALA A 207 15.56 -8.54 -18.14
C ALA A 207 15.80 -9.94 -17.57
N MET A 208 15.18 -10.96 -18.22
CA MET A 208 15.21 -12.36 -17.83
C MET A 208 16.35 -13.15 -18.48
N ALA A 209 17.05 -12.57 -19.48
CA ALA A 209 18.18 -13.21 -20.14
C ALA A 209 19.32 -13.42 -19.15
N GLY A 210 19.47 -14.62 -18.66
CA GLY A 210 20.50 -15.03 -17.69
C GLY A 210 19.96 -15.52 -16.35
N LEU A 211 18.65 -15.39 -16.09
CA LEU A 211 17.99 -15.93 -14.90
C LEU A 211 17.26 -17.23 -15.24
N LYS A 212 17.33 -18.22 -14.38
CA LYS A 212 16.58 -19.47 -14.58
C LYS A 212 15.08 -19.20 -14.35
N TYR A 213 14.24 -19.74 -15.20
CA TYR A 213 12.79 -19.57 -15.18
C TYR A 213 12.15 -19.84 -13.79
N GLY A 214 12.66 -20.80 -13.05
CA GLY A 214 12.21 -21.10 -11.68
C GLY A 214 12.56 -20.03 -10.63
N GLU A 215 13.58 -19.22 -10.89
CA GLU A 215 13.98 -18.10 -10.04
C GLU A 215 13.04 -16.89 -10.20
N LEU A 216 12.32 -16.86 -11.33
CA LEU A 216 11.43 -15.75 -11.71
C LEU A 216 9.94 -16.05 -11.53
N VAL A 217 9.52 -17.28 -11.79
CA VAL A 217 8.10 -17.67 -11.80
C VAL A 217 7.64 -18.25 -10.47
N GLY A 218 8.55 -18.80 -9.69
CA GLY A 218 8.26 -19.25 -8.32
C GLY A 218 8.04 -18.11 -7.33
N GLY A 219 8.43 -16.90 -7.72
CA GLY A 219 8.28 -15.72 -6.92
C GLY A 219 7.38 -14.72 -7.60
N SER A 220 6.14 -15.03 -7.62
CA SER A 220 5.21 -13.95 -7.79
C SER A 220 5.66 -12.79 -6.91
N TRP A 221 6.27 -11.75 -7.48
CA TRP A 221 6.23 -10.42 -6.87
C TRP A 221 6.70 -10.29 -5.42
N THR A 222 7.37 -11.30 -4.87
CA THR A 222 7.73 -11.33 -3.47
C THR A 222 9.23 -11.17 -3.33
N HIS A 223 9.63 -10.31 -2.41
CA HIS A 223 10.95 -10.32 -1.78
C HIS A 223 11.41 -11.73 -1.36
N GLU A 224 10.54 -12.71 -1.44
CA GLU A 224 10.82 -14.10 -1.15
C GLU A 224 11.84 -14.72 -2.09
N ASN A 225 12.06 -14.17 -3.29
CA ASN A 225 13.07 -14.68 -4.22
C ASN A 225 14.43 -13.98 -4.09
N ALA A 226 14.47 -12.86 -3.42
CA ALA A 226 15.72 -12.40 -2.83
C ALA A 226 16.08 -13.21 -1.58
N ARG A 227 15.42 -14.33 -1.34
CA ARG A 227 15.83 -15.31 -0.35
C ARG A 227 17.15 -15.88 -0.81
N HIS A 228 18.18 -15.34 -0.26
CA HIS A 228 19.48 -15.95 -0.26
C HIS A 228 19.33 -17.34 0.34
N ASP A 229 19.92 -18.32 -0.31
CA ASP A 229 20.15 -19.65 0.29
C ASP A 229 20.93 -19.56 1.61
N ALA A 230 21.47 -18.38 1.93
CA ALA A 230 22.11 -18.02 3.18
C ALA A 230 21.14 -17.53 4.29
N ALA A 231 19.86 -17.37 4.01
CA ALA A 231 18.86 -16.92 5.01
C ALA A 231 18.49 -18.05 6.00
N GLY A 232 19.39 -18.92 6.29
CA GLY A 232 19.15 -20.04 7.22
C GLY A 232 19.24 -19.67 8.68
N SER A 233 19.78 -18.53 9.07
CA SER A 233 20.02 -18.23 10.47
C SER A 233 19.79 -16.75 10.77
N LEU A 234 18.86 -16.47 11.67
CA LEU A 234 18.68 -15.17 12.30
C LEU A 234 19.61 -15.01 13.52
N ARG A 235 20.73 -15.72 13.53
CA ARG A 235 21.71 -15.70 14.62
C ARG A 235 22.16 -14.27 14.89
N VAL A 236 22.07 -13.85 16.16
CA VAL A 236 22.48 -12.53 16.58
C VAL A 236 24.00 -12.33 16.56
N ALA A 237 24.46 -11.10 16.54
CA ALA A 237 25.89 -10.71 16.58
C ALA A 237 26.74 -11.26 15.43
N GLN A 238 26.15 -11.45 14.24
CA GLN A 238 26.91 -11.90 13.07
C GLN A 238 27.58 -10.76 12.30
N LYS A 239 27.24 -9.53 12.61
CA LYS A 239 27.78 -8.33 11.96
C LYS A 239 28.64 -7.53 12.92
N THR A 240 29.52 -6.70 12.35
CA THR A 240 30.39 -5.81 13.16
C THR A 240 29.51 -4.88 14.01
N PRO A 241 29.81 -4.77 15.33
CA PRO A 241 29.09 -3.85 16.20
C PRO A 241 29.37 -2.39 15.83
N ASN A 242 28.48 -1.51 16.20
CA ASN A 242 28.74 -0.08 16.12
C ASN A 242 29.77 0.38 17.18
N ALA A 243 30.13 1.67 17.18
CA ALA A 243 31.15 2.21 18.09
C ALA A 243 30.80 2.07 19.58
N TRP A 244 29.53 1.80 19.92
CA TRP A 244 29.09 1.57 21.30
C TRP A 244 28.90 0.09 21.64
N GLY A 245 29.25 -0.82 20.72
CA GLY A 245 29.21 -2.26 20.94
C GLY A 245 27.85 -2.91 20.66
N LEU A 246 26.94 -2.23 19.98
CA LEU A 246 25.63 -2.76 19.59
C LEU A 246 25.72 -3.45 18.23
N HIS A 247 25.20 -4.67 18.15
CA HIS A 247 25.14 -5.47 16.93
C HIS A 247 23.77 -5.36 16.26
N ASP A 248 23.75 -5.71 14.98
CA ASP A 248 22.56 -5.93 14.16
C ASP A 248 21.59 -4.73 14.06
N MET A 249 22.12 -3.50 14.26
CA MET A 249 21.31 -2.26 14.16
C MET A 249 20.83 -1.94 12.72
N HIS A 250 21.32 -2.65 11.70
CA HIS A 250 20.98 -2.50 10.29
C HIS A 250 20.64 -3.86 9.69
N GLY A 251 19.43 -4.34 9.90
CA GLY A 251 18.93 -5.63 9.40
C GLY A 251 18.82 -6.70 10.48
N ASN A 252 18.87 -7.95 10.11
CA ASN A 252 18.51 -9.13 10.89
C ASN A 252 17.00 -9.15 11.17
N LEU A 253 16.49 -8.59 12.26
CA LEU A 253 15.07 -8.35 12.49
C LEU A 253 14.80 -6.86 12.65
N ALA A 254 13.63 -6.42 12.21
CA ALA A 254 13.12 -5.11 12.57
C ALA A 254 12.72 -5.11 14.05
N GLU A 255 12.95 -4.01 14.74
CA GLU A 255 12.86 -3.94 16.19
C GLU A 255 11.79 -2.97 16.67
N TRP A 256 10.89 -3.46 17.51
CA TRP A 256 9.85 -2.66 18.13
C TRP A 256 10.42 -1.56 19.02
N CYS A 257 9.85 -0.34 18.87
CA CYS A 257 10.00 0.77 19.78
C CYS A 257 8.71 1.00 20.60
N SER A 258 8.81 1.76 21.67
CA SER A 258 7.66 2.06 22.56
C SER A 258 6.65 3.03 21.94
N ASP A 259 7.07 3.82 20.96
CA ASP A 259 6.41 5.00 20.47
C ASP A 259 5.23 4.67 19.55
N TRP A 260 4.16 5.47 19.61
CA TRP A 260 3.18 5.54 18.56
C TRP A 260 3.76 6.28 17.34
N TYR A 261 3.57 5.71 16.17
CA TYR A 261 4.01 6.30 14.92
C TYR A 261 3.23 7.57 14.58
N GLY A 262 3.92 8.52 13.98
CA GLY A 262 3.36 9.76 13.44
C GLY A 262 4.45 10.69 12.92
N PRO A 263 4.09 11.77 12.23
CA PRO A 263 5.05 12.73 11.69
C PRO A 263 5.91 13.35 12.78
N TYR A 264 7.15 13.65 12.45
CA TYR A 264 8.03 14.40 13.33
C TYR A 264 7.59 15.85 13.44
N GLU A 265 7.90 16.48 14.56
CA GLU A 265 7.74 17.92 14.76
C GLU A 265 9.07 18.63 14.54
N SER A 266 9.01 19.82 13.95
CA SER A 266 10.18 20.70 13.85
C SER A 266 10.59 21.23 15.23
N GLY A 267 11.88 21.39 15.45
CA GLY A 267 12.41 21.96 16.69
C GLY A 267 13.09 20.94 17.59
N ALA A 268 13.86 21.45 18.54
CA ALA A 268 14.63 20.62 19.47
C ALA A 268 13.72 19.92 20.48
N GLN A 269 13.99 18.64 20.73
CA GLN A 269 13.23 17.81 21.67
C GLN A 269 14.16 17.27 22.78
N THR A 270 13.61 17.05 23.95
CA THR A 270 14.32 16.43 25.07
C THR A 270 13.55 15.20 25.52
N ASP A 271 14.23 14.05 25.50
CA ASP A 271 13.67 12.75 25.85
C ASP A 271 12.29 12.49 25.20
N PRO A 272 12.14 12.61 23.87
CA PRO A 272 10.84 12.43 23.23
C PRO A 272 10.29 11.03 23.46
N LEU A 273 8.96 10.92 23.65
CA LEU A 273 8.23 9.70 23.93
C LEU A 273 7.23 9.34 22.80
N GLY A 274 7.38 9.97 21.63
CA GLY A 274 6.46 9.81 20.53
C GLY A 274 5.12 10.53 20.74
N ARG A 275 4.10 10.11 20.01
CA ARG A 275 2.74 10.65 20.07
C ARG A 275 1.96 10.08 21.26
N VAL A 276 0.99 10.85 21.76
CA VAL A 276 0.11 10.41 22.88
C VAL A 276 -0.79 9.25 22.44
N ASP A 277 -1.10 9.14 21.16
CA ASP A 277 -2.00 8.15 20.60
C ASP A 277 -1.68 7.89 19.12
N GLY A 278 -2.02 6.71 18.64
CA GLY A 278 -1.83 6.28 17.23
C GLY A 278 -2.48 4.91 17.00
N ASP A 279 -2.43 4.44 15.77
CA ASP A 279 -2.90 3.10 15.38
C ASP A 279 -1.73 2.14 15.14
N PHE A 280 -0.54 2.68 14.86
CA PHE A 280 0.68 1.94 14.55
C PHE A 280 1.78 2.21 15.57
N ARG A 281 2.56 1.18 15.91
CA ARG A 281 3.78 1.30 16.71
C ARG A 281 4.99 1.39 15.80
N VAL A 282 5.97 2.18 16.20
CA VAL A 282 7.23 2.34 15.47
C VAL A 282 8.05 1.05 15.54
N PHE A 283 8.66 0.69 14.42
CA PHE A 283 9.79 -0.22 14.36
C PHE A 283 10.98 0.42 13.64
N ARG A 284 12.18 -0.10 13.90
CA ARG A 284 13.43 0.43 13.39
C ARG A 284 14.35 -0.68 12.89
N GLY A 285 15.43 -0.32 12.15
CA GLY A 285 16.51 -1.21 11.76
C GLY A 285 16.32 -1.96 10.45
N GLY A 286 15.07 -2.13 10.01
CA GLY A 286 14.75 -3.02 8.89
C GLY A 286 15.09 -4.49 9.21
N PHE A 287 14.94 -5.39 8.26
CA PHE A 287 15.14 -6.83 8.47
C PHE A 287 16.04 -7.43 7.39
N HIS A 288 16.46 -8.69 7.56
CA HIS A 288 17.43 -9.39 6.72
C HIS A 288 17.14 -9.42 5.22
N SER A 289 15.89 -9.21 4.80
CA SER A 289 15.49 -9.14 3.40
C SER A 289 14.98 -7.75 2.98
N SER A 290 15.22 -6.72 3.79
CA SER A 290 14.93 -5.33 3.41
C SER A 290 15.87 -4.85 2.33
N LEU A 291 15.40 -3.96 1.47
CA LEU A 291 16.25 -3.20 0.58
C LEU A 291 17.14 -2.27 1.43
N ILE A 292 18.33 -1.96 0.92
CA ILE A 292 19.35 -1.21 1.65
C ILE A 292 18.84 0.16 2.15
N ARG A 293 17.93 0.80 1.42
CA ARG A 293 17.33 2.07 1.82
C ARG A 293 16.52 2.00 3.12
N PHE A 294 15.92 0.85 3.42
CA PHE A 294 15.17 0.62 4.66
C PHE A 294 16.04 0.26 5.87
N LEU A 295 17.36 0.22 5.68
CA LEU A 295 18.31 -0.13 6.71
C LEU A 295 19.03 1.09 7.28
N ARG A 296 18.76 2.31 6.77
CA ARG A 296 19.39 3.54 7.23
C ARG A 296 19.09 3.81 8.71
N SER A 297 20.01 4.48 9.38
CA SER A 297 19.82 4.84 10.80
C SER A 297 18.55 5.67 11.04
N ALA A 298 18.18 6.53 10.09
CA ALA A 298 16.99 7.38 10.18
C ALA A 298 15.70 6.67 9.76
N ASN A 299 15.78 5.56 8.99
CA ASN A 299 14.61 4.91 8.45
C ASN A 299 13.64 4.48 9.55
N ARG A 300 12.37 4.74 9.31
CA ARG A 300 11.25 4.47 10.21
C ARG A 300 10.28 3.52 9.53
N GLY A 301 9.69 2.65 10.31
CA GLY A 301 8.57 1.87 9.85
C GLY A 301 7.51 1.78 10.94
N SER A 302 6.32 1.34 10.58
CA SER A 302 5.24 1.22 11.56
C SER A 302 4.37 0.00 11.30
N ARG A 303 3.84 -0.56 12.39
CA ARG A 303 2.93 -1.72 12.31
C ARG A 303 1.90 -1.68 13.43
N VAL A 304 0.79 -2.36 13.19
CA VAL A 304 -0.21 -2.56 14.25
C VAL A 304 0.38 -3.38 15.40
N PRO A 305 0.05 -3.05 16.67
CA PRO A 305 0.67 -3.69 17.83
C PRO A 305 0.37 -5.18 17.99
N TYR A 306 -0.59 -5.72 17.25
CA TYR A 306 -1.02 -7.13 17.28
C TYR A 306 -0.34 -7.99 16.20
N ASP A 307 0.45 -7.40 15.30
CA ASP A 307 1.06 -8.14 14.20
C ASP A 307 2.24 -9.00 14.68
N ALA A 308 2.21 -10.26 14.29
CA ALA A 308 3.25 -11.25 14.55
C ALA A 308 4.06 -11.54 13.27
N PHE A 309 4.43 -10.48 12.54
CA PHE A 309 5.20 -10.64 11.31
C PHE A 309 6.52 -11.36 11.57
N ASP A 310 6.85 -12.31 10.70
CA ASP A 310 7.97 -13.24 10.86
C ASP A 310 9.36 -12.57 10.89
N ARG A 311 9.45 -11.29 10.59
CA ARG A 311 10.68 -10.50 10.56
C ARG A 311 10.73 -9.42 11.64
N MET A 312 9.81 -9.49 12.59
CA MET A 312 9.73 -8.57 13.73
C MET A 312 10.28 -9.22 14.98
N GLY A 313 11.18 -8.51 15.63
CA GLY A 313 11.73 -8.81 16.94
C GLY A 313 11.81 -7.56 17.81
N PHE A 314 12.67 -7.56 18.80
CA PHE A 314 12.89 -6.43 19.67
C PHE A 314 14.18 -6.58 20.46
N ARG A 315 14.72 -5.45 20.94
CA ARG A 315 15.75 -5.42 22.00
C ARG A 315 15.22 -4.73 23.23
N VAL A 316 15.80 -5.05 24.37
CA VAL A 316 15.39 -4.48 25.64
C VAL A 316 16.24 -3.27 26.03
N VAL A 317 15.63 -2.34 26.73
CA VAL A 317 16.29 -1.29 27.50
C VAL A 317 16.05 -1.53 28.98
N GLN A 318 17.10 -1.46 29.81
CA GLN A 318 17.00 -1.41 31.26
C GLN A 318 17.21 0.04 31.74
N GLY A 319 16.20 0.59 32.39
CA GLY A 319 16.16 1.96 32.89
C GLY A 319 14.74 2.50 32.92
N GLU A 320 14.50 3.46 33.80
CA GLU A 320 13.20 4.15 33.86
C GLU A 320 12.89 4.86 32.57
N LEU A 321 11.60 4.89 32.21
CA LEU A 321 11.14 5.71 31.09
C LEU A 321 11.53 7.17 31.34
N PRO A 322 12.12 7.86 30.37
CA PRO A 322 12.46 9.27 30.51
C PRO A 322 11.23 10.12 30.92
N LYS A 323 11.44 11.19 31.69
CA LYS A 323 10.41 12.19 31.96
C LYS A 323 10.27 13.16 30.79
N GLY A 324 10.06 12.63 29.61
CA GLY A 324 9.91 13.39 28.39
C GLY A 324 8.47 13.87 28.15
N THR A 325 8.28 14.55 27.04
CA THR A 325 6.97 15.04 26.62
C THR A 325 6.41 14.14 25.52
N LEU A 326 5.18 13.69 25.70
CA LEU A 326 4.40 13.10 24.62
C LEU A 326 3.95 14.21 23.66
N LEU A 327 4.14 13.98 22.38
CA LEU A 327 3.60 14.85 21.35
C LEU A 327 2.06 14.68 21.28
N PRO A 328 1.32 15.74 20.94
CA PRO A 328 -0.12 15.63 20.71
C PRO A 328 -0.44 14.63 19.61
N LYS A 329 -1.70 14.24 19.49
CA LYS A 329 -2.16 13.46 18.34
C LYS A 329 -1.74 14.15 17.04
N ALA A 330 -1.36 13.38 16.03
CA ALA A 330 -1.03 13.92 14.73
C ALA A 330 -2.18 14.78 14.17
N PRO A 331 -1.86 15.92 13.51
CA PRO A 331 -2.89 16.72 12.86
C PRO A 331 -3.61 15.88 11.79
N PRO A 332 -4.92 16.11 11.58
CA PRO A 332 -5.65 15.37 10.56
C PRO A 332 -5.09 15.71 9.17
N PRO A 333 -5.03 14.71 8.26
CA PRO A 333 -4.63 14.94 6.87
C PRO A 333 -5.64 15.83 6.15
N LEU A 334 -5.26 16.40 5.00
CA LEU A 334 -6.08 17.38 4.26
C LEU A 334 -7.50 16.84 3.97
N ASN A 335 -7.63 15.59 3.55
CA ASN A 335 -8.93 14.97 3.27
C ASN A 335 -9.87 14.90 4.48
N ALA A 336 -9.36 15.04 5.70
CA ALA A 336 -10.11 15.01 6.96
C ALA A 336 -10.28 16.39 7.62
N GLN A 337 -9.65 17.45 7.07
CA GLN A 337 -9.76 18.81 7.62
C GLN A 337 -11.05 19.49 7.16
N ASN A 338 -11.62 20.31 8.03
CA ASN A 338 -12.77 21.17 7.72
C ASN A 338 -13.96 20.43 7.07
N VAL A 339 -14.21 19.19 7.46
CA VAL A 339 -15.30 18.37 6.94
C VAL A 339 -16.63 18.89 7.46
N SER A 340 -17.51 19.27 6.55
CA SER A 340 -18.85 19.76 6.89
C SER A 340 -19.65 18.66 7.59
N GLN A 341 -20.36 19.02 8.67
CA GLN A 341 -21.27 18.12 9.37
C GLN A 341 -22.73 18.37 8.97
N THR A 342 -22.96 19.29 8.03
CA THR A 342 -24.30 19.58 7.53
C THR A 342 -24.69 18.62 6.42
N VAL A 343 -25.83 17.96 6.57
CA VAL A 343 -26.42 17.12 5.52
C VAL A 343 -27.18 18.02 4.55
N PRO A 344 -26.73 18.18 3.29
CA PRO A 344 -27.38 19.03 2.35
C PRO A 344 -28.68 18.39 1.81
N ARG A 345 -29.62 19.23 1.37
CA ARG A 345 -30.72 18.76 0.55
C ARG A 345 -30.19 18.48 -0.87
N ILE A 346 -29.98 17.20 -1.19
CA ILE A 346 -29.60 16.80 -2.54
C ILE A 346 -30.85 16.68 -3.39
N VAL A 347 -30.87 17.38 -4.52
CA VAL A 347 -31.94 17.29 -5.51
C VAL A 347 -31.50 16.33 -6.59
N PRO A 348 -32.19 15.19 -6.76
CA PRO A 348 -31.87 14.25 -7.82
C PRO A 348 -31.93 14.93 -9.20
N GLN A 349 -30.98 14.56 -10.06
CA GLN A 349 -31.05 14.96 -11.47
C GLN A 349 -32.31 14.35 -12.12
N PRO A 350 -32.96 15.06 -13.06
CA PRO A 350 -34.08 14.48 -13.79
C PRO A 350 -33.65 13.20 -14.50
N ALA A 351 -34.30 12.07 -14.20
CA ALA A 351 -33.88 10.74 -14.64
C ALA A 351 -33.85 10.56 -16.18
N ASN A 352 -34.52 11.46 -16.92
CA ASN A 352 -34.58 11.43 -18.38
C ASN A 352 -33.66 12.46 -19.06
N VAL A 353 -32.94 13.29 -18.31
CA VAL A 353 -32.00 14.29 -18.87
C VAL A 353 -30.59 13.72 -18.84
N PRO A 354 -29.96 13.53 -20.02
CA PRO A 354 -28.58 13.04 -20.06
C PRO A 354 -27.59 13.97 -19.35
N PHE A 355 -26.77 13.44 -18.47
CA PHE A 355 -25.72 14.16 -17.79
C PHE A 355 -24.40 13.42 -17.94
N PHE A 356 -23.34 14.15 -18.29
CA PHE A 356 -21.96 13.67 -18.31
C PHE A 356 -20.98 14.77 -17.94
N ALA A 357 -20.04 14.46 -17.09
CA ALA A 357 -18.90 15.30 -16.74
C ALA A 357 -17.63 14.44 -16.60
N GLY A 358 -16.52 14.96 -17.05
CA GLY A 358 -15.22 14.29 -16.96
C GLY A 358 -14.51 14.16 -18.30
N PRO A 359 -13.28 13.65 -18.30
CA PRO A 359 -12.53 13.31 -17.08
C PRO A 359 -12.16 14.54 -16.24
N LYS A 360 -12.13 14.37 -14.91
CA LYS A 360 -11.53 15.31 -13.98
C LYS A 360 -10.34 14.64 -13.32
N LEU A 361 -9.28 15.38 -13.07
CA LEU A 361 -8.13 14.84 -12.36
C LEU A 361 -8.56 14.53 -10.90
N LEU A 362 -8.44 13.27 -10.50
CA LEU A 362 -8.67 12.80 -9.13
C LEU A 362 -7.37 12.79 -8.33
N VAL A 363 -6.34 12.18 -8.91
CA VAL A 363 -5.06 11.96 -8.22
C VAL A 363 -4.08 13.04 -8.63
N HIS A 364 -3.78 13.92 -7.70
CA HIS A 364 -2.66 14.84 -7.78
C HIS A 364 -2.10 15.10 -6.38
N VAL A 365 -0.81 15.34 -6.31
CA VAL A 365 -0.10 15.63 -5.06
C VAL A 365 0.29 17.10 -5.09
N ALA A 366 0.07 17.82 -3.99
CA ALA A 366 0.52 19.20 -3.86
C ALA A 366 2.06 19.26 -3.84
N ASP A 367 2.63 20.34 -4.35
CA ASP A 367 4.10 20.51 -4.40
C ASP A 367 4.71 20.59 -2.98
N ASP A 368 3.92 21.01 -2.00
CA ASP A 368 4.25 21.10 -0.57
C ASP A 368 3.65 19.97 0.28
N ALA A 369 3.23 18.87 -0.34
CA ALA A 369 2.63 17.74 0.36
C ALA A 369 3.59 17.15 1.39
N VAL A 370 3.03 16.79 2.54
CA VAL A 370 3.74 16.14 3.64
C VAL A 370 3.12 14.76 3.88
N GLY A 371 3.98 13.79 4.11
CA GLY A 371 3.56 12.41 4.38
C GLY A 371 3.70 11.48 3.17
N PRO A 372 3.50 10.16 3.33
CA PRO A 372 3.74 9.15 2.31
C PRO A 372 2.67 9.16 1.21
N VAL A 373 2.73 10.13 0.29
CA VAL A 373 1.82 10.26 -0.83
C VAL A 373 2.60 10.19 -2.13
N TYR A 374 2.42 9.12 -2.87
CA TYR A 374 3.04 8.90 -4.18
C TYR A 374 1.99 8.98 -5.26
N CYS A 375 2.40 9.26 -6.47
CA CYS A 375 1.50 9.31 -7.62
C CYS A 375 2.02 8.62 -8.87
N SER A 376 3.11 7.88 -8.75
CA SER A 376 3.72 7.19 -9.90
C SER A 376 2.88 5.99 -10.35
N GLU A 377 2.32 5.25 -9.41
CA GLU A 377 1.39 4.16 -9.67
C GLU A 377 0.24 4.24 -8.66
N ASN A 378 -1.00 4.28 -9.15
CA ASN A 378 -2.20 4.37 -8.33
C ASN A 378 -3.18 3.29 -8.77
N HIS A 379 -3.59 2.44 -7.83
CA HIS A 379 -4.53 1.37 -8.12
C HIS A 379 -5.41 1.03 -6.91
N CYS A 380 -6.28 0.03 -7.06
CA CYS A 380 -7.20 -0.41 -6.02
C CYS A 380 -8.03 0.72 -5.43
N MET A 381 -8.54 1.61 -6.33
CA MET A 381 -9.38 2.73 -5.94
C MET A 381 -10.67 2.27 -5.27
N THR A 382 -11.10 3.05 -4.28
CA THR A 382 -12.44 2.98 -3.69
C THR A 382 -13.05 4.37 -3.65
N ILE A 383 -14.38 4.46 -3.73
CA ILE A 383 -15.11 5.73 -3.65
C ILE A 383 -16.44 5.53 -2.93
N THR A 384 -16.82 6.49 -2.09
CA THR A 384 -18.13 6.54 -1.46
C THR A 384 -18.67 7.98 -1.40
N GLU A 385 -20.01 8.12 -1.41
CA GLU A 385 -20.64 9.37 -1.02
C GLU A 385 -20.75 9.43 0.50
N CYS A 386 -20.41 10.57 1.09
CA CYS A 386 -20.59 10.83 2.51
C CYS A 386 -22.00 11.39 2.81
N PRO A 387 -22.53 11.25 4.05
CA PRO A 387 -23.80 11.86 4.44
C PRO A 387 -23.91 13.35 4.13
N ASN A 388 -22.81 14.11 4.22
CA ASN A 388 -22.74 15.54 3.89
C ASN A 388 -22.67 15.86 2.39
N GLY A 389 -22.76 14.85 1.51
CA GLY A 389 -22.71 15.00 0.05
C GLY A 389 -21.32 15.08 -0.56
N ASP A 390 -20.27 15.10 0.23
CA ASP A 390 -18.89 14.96 -0.28
C ASP A 390 -18.70 13.58 -0.91
N LEU A 391 -17.81 13.48 -1.90
CA LEU A 391 -17.26 12.21 -2.33
C LEU A 391 -15.89 12.03 -1.69
N LEU A 392 -15.68 10.88 -1.05
CA LEU A 392 -14.40 10.47 -0.51
C LEU A 392 -13.86 9.30 -1.33
N ALA A 393 -12.67 9.45 -1.88
CA ALA A 393 -11.96 8.40 -2.58
C ALA A 393 -10.64 8.09 -1.87
N ALA A 394 -10.28 6.81 -1.80
CA ALA A 394 -9.01 6.35 -1.29
C ALA A 394 -8.40 5.31 -2.25
N TRP A 395 -7.09 5.14 -2.22
CA TRP A 395 -6.38 4.25 -3.12
C TRP A 395 -5.00 3.89 -2.60
N VAL A 396 -4.46 2.82 -3.17
CA VAL A 396 -3.05 2.48 -3.05
C VAL A 396 -2.24 3.39 -3.97
N SER A 397 -1.25 4.08 -3.43
CA SER A 397 -0.31 4.91 -4.17
C SER A 397 1.11 4.43 -3.90
N THR A 398 1.87 4.10 -4.96
CA THR A 398 3.15 3.43 -4.83
C THR A 398 4.07 3.74 -6.01
N PRO A 399 5.38 3.67 -5.81
CA PRO A 399 6.35 3.66 -6.92
C PRO A 399 6.27 2.38 -7.76
N ALA A 400 5.94 1.25 -7.12
CA ALA A 400 5.77 -0.05 -7.74
C ALA A 400 4.88 -0.93 -6.85
N GLU A 401 4.03 -1.76 -7.44
CA GLU A 401 2.99 -2.57 -6.79
C GLU A 401 3.48 -3.42 -5.59
N THR A 402 4.76 -3.73 -5.52
CA THR A 402 5.35 -4.55 -4.46
C THR A 402 6.36 -3.79 -3.59
N ASP A 403 6.38 -2.48 -3.69
CA ASP A 403 7.29 -1.65 -2.89
C ASP A 403 6.77 -1.51 -1.46
N LEU A 404 7.67 -1.57 -0.48
CA LEU A 404 7.32 -1.37 0.93
C LEU A 404 6.90 0.07 1.24
N THR A 405 7.19 1.02 0.35
CA THR A 405 6.69 2.40 0.43
C THR A 405 5.31 2.56 -0.20
N CYS A 406 4.60 1.46 -0.42
CA CYS A 406 3.20 1.46 -0.81
C CYS A 406 2.37 2.12 0.28
N SER A 407 1.65 3.18 -0.05
CA SER A 407 0.91 4.00 0.91
C SER A 407 -0.57 4.08 0.56
N HIS A 408 -1.41 4.38 1.55
CA HIS A 408 -2.79 4.76 1.30
C HIS A 408 -2.94 6.27 1.24
N ALA A 409 -3.40 6.74 0.09
CA ALA A 409 -3.75 8.13 -0.13
C ALA A 409 -5.27 8.30 -0.28
N ALA A 410 -5.78 9.47 0.07
CA ALA A 410 -7.16 9.83 -0.17
C ALA A 410 -7.28 11.27 -0.66
N SER A 411 -8.40 11.53 -1.34
CA SER A 411 -8.84 12.85 -1.74
C SER A 411 -10.33 13.00 -1.53
N ARG A 412 -10.77 14.23 -1.36
CA ARG A 412 -12.16 14.58 -1.15
C ARG A 412 -12.62 15.56 -2.22
N LEU A 413 -13.78 15.29 -2.81
CA LEU A 413 -14.52 16.28 -3.61
C LEU A 413 -15.64 16.82 -2.73
N ARG A 414 -15.48 18.06 -2.27
CA ARG A 414 -16.47 18.72 -1.41
C ARG A 414 -17.79 18.89 -2.15
N PHE A 415 -18.88 18.77 -1.43
CA PHE A 415 -20.20 19.00 -2.02
C PHE A 415 -20.29 20.39 -2.68
N GLY A 416 -20.63 20.41 -3.97
CA GLY A 416 -20.66 21.63 -4.79
C GLY A 416 -19.31 22.11 -5.33
N ALA A 417 -18.19 21.49 -4.96
CA ALA A 417 -16.90 21.80 -5.55
C ALA A 417 -16.76 21.22 -6.97
N LYS A 418 -15.89 21.86 -7.76
CA LYS A 418 -15.63 21.42 -9.15
C LYS A 418 -14.43 20.48 -9.26
N GLU A 419 -13.51 20.55 -8.31
CA GLU A 419 -12.22 19.85 -8.35
C GLU A 419 -11.99 19.09 -7.05
N TRP A 420 -11.26 17.99 -7.15
CA TRP A 420 -10.79 17.20 -6.03
C TRP A 420 -9.70 17.95 -5.27
N GLU A 421 -9.66 17.80 -3.96
CA GLU A 421 -8.55 18.27 -3.14
C GLU A 421 -7.26 17.53 -3.51
N PRO A 422 -6.07 18.11 -3.24
CA PRO A 422 -4.82 17.36 -3.36
C PRO A 422 -4.86 16.09 -2.52
N ALA A 423 -4.22 15.04 -3.03
CA ALA A 423 -4.03 13.79 -2.30
C ALA A 423 -3.30 14.03 -0.98
N SER A 424 -3.73 13.34 0.05
CA SER A 424 -3.10 13.36 1.36
C SER A 424 -3.12 11.97 1.98
N PRO A 425 -2.26 11.67 2.97
CA PRO A 425 -2.24 10.37 3.63
C PRO A 425 -3.62 9.98 4.16
N PHE A 426 -3.94 8.69 4.14
CA PHE A 426 -5.20 8.18 4.65
C PHE A 426 -4.98 7.25 5.85
N TYR A 427 -4.88 5.95 5.64
CA TYR A 427 -4.57 4.96 6.66
C TYR A 427 -3.38 4.15 6.18
N ASP A 428 -2.24 4.43 6.71
CA ASP A 428 -0.97 4.02 6.13
C ASP A 428 -0.02 3.50 7.21
N ALA A 429 0.48 2.30 7.01
CA ALA A 429 1.53 1.70 7.82
C ALA A 429 2.88 1.92 7.12
N ALA A 430 3.73 2.78 7.65
CA ALA A 430 5.00 3.14 7.04
C ALA A 430 5.90 1.91 6.83
N ASP A 431 6.51 1.82 5.65
CA ASP A 431 7.38 0.73 5.20
C ASP A 431 6.72 -0.66 5.24
N VAL A 432 5.44 -0.69 4.94
CA VAL A 432 4.64 -1.89 4.84
C VAL A 432 3.90 -1.89 3.51
N LEU A 433 3.77 -3.06 2.91
CA LEU A 433 2.95 -3.22 1.72
C LEU A 433 1.48 -3.26 2.13
N ASP A 434 0.81 -2.12 2.09
CA ASP A 434 -0.61 -2.02 2.35
C ASP A 434 -1.44 -2.51 1.16
N GLY A 435 -2.52 -3.22 1.44
CA GLY A 435 -3.42 -3.75 0.43
C GLY A 435 -4.50 -2.76 0.00
N ALA A 436 -5.52 -3.24 -0.69
CA ALA A 436 -6.56 -2.38 -1.25
C ALA A 436 -7.53 -1.87 -0.18
N PRO A 437 -7.71 -0.53 -0.04
CA PRO A 437 -8.72 0.01 0.85
C PRO A 437 -10.14 -0.18 0.31
N GLN A 438 -11.13 -0.31 1.19
CA GLN A 438 -12.54 -0.32 0.85
C GLN A 438 -13.30 0.71 1.68
N LEU A 439 -14.08 1.54 1.00
CA LEU A 439 -14.94 2.55 1.62
C LEU A 439 -16.40 2.28 1.25
N TRP A 440 -17.29 2.35 2.22
CA TRP A 440 -18.72 2.37 1.94
C TRP A 440 -19.50 3.15 2.99
N TRP A 441 -20.65 3.63 2.59
CA TRP A 441 -21.61 4.29 3.44
C TRP A 441 -22.80 3.36 3.69
N ASP A 442 -23.26 3.24 4.94
CA ASP A 442 -24.41 2.38 5.29
C ASP A 442 -25.77 2.90 4.78
N GLY A 443 -25.78 4.11 4.24
CA GLY A 443 -26.99 4.78 3.77
C GLY A 443 -27.68 5.64 4.84
N ASP A 444 -27.18 5.64 6.09
CA ASP A 444 -27.68 6.49 7.18
C ASP A 444 -26.58 7.45 7.68
N LYS A 445 -25.78 7.05 8.62
CA LYS A 445 -24.84 7.96 9.28
C LYS A 445 -23.40 7.49 9.27
N THR A 446 -23.16 6.22 9.00
CA THR A 446 -21.87 5.62 9.24
C THR A 446 -21.13 5.34 7.94
N LEU A 447 -19.92 5.88 7.83
CA LEU A 447 -18.94 5.45 6.86
C LEU A 447 -18.10 4.33 7.46
N TYR A 448 -17.78 3.34 6.66
CA TYR A 448 -16.90 2.25 7.01
C TYR A 448 -15.67 2.27 6.12
N HIS A 449 -14.54 1.91 6.72
CA HIS A 449 -13.29 1.67 6.02
C HIS A 449 -12.77 0.29 6.43
N LEU A 450 -12.55 -0.53 5.45
CA LEU A 450 -11.94 -1.84 5.61
C LEU A 450 -10.63 -1.85 4.85
N ASP A 451 -9.60 -2.38 5.47
CA ASP A 451 -8.26 -2.33 4.94
C ASP A 451 -7.50 -3.64 5.18
N ASN A 452 -6.61 -3.96 4.26
CA ASN A 452 -5.65 -5.02 4.42
C ASN A 452 -4.30 -4.42 4.81
N VAL A 453 -4.04 -4.36 6.11
CA VAL A 453 -2.82 -3.75 6.67
C VAL A 453 -1.56 -4.57 6.34
N TYR A 454 -1.72 -5.79 5.80
CA TYR A 454 -0.63 -6.66 5.35
C TYR A 454 -1.09 -7.61 4.27
N TYR A 455 -0.69 -7.35 3.08
CA TYR A 455 -1.00 -8.15 1.89
C TYR A 455 -0.81 -9.68 2.07
N LYS A 456 0.04 -10.12 3.00
CA LYS A 456 0.36 -11.55 3.17
C LYS A 456 0.15 -12.13 4.56
N SER A 457 0.06 -11.31 5.60
CA SER A 457 -0.14 -11.82 6.96
C SER A 457 -1.61 -12.11 7.28
N GLY A 458 -2.53 -11.65 6.41
CA GLY A 458 -3.97 -11.83 6.62
C GLY A 458 -4.51 -11.01 7.79
N CYS A 459 -3.94 -9.84 8.07
CA CYS A 459 -4.47 -8.91 9.05
C CYS A 459 -5.34 -7.87 8.34
N GLN A 460 -6.62 -7.88 8.66
CA GLN A 460 -7.61 -6.92 8.18
C GLN A 460 -7.98 -5.96 9.29
N SER A 461 -8.19 -4.69 8.95
CA SER A 461 -8.68 -3.67 9.89
C SER A 461 -10.02 -3.11 9.44
N LEU A 462 -10.94 -2.94 10.37
CA LEU A 462 -12.21 -2.27 10.15
C LEU A 462 -12.28 -1.03 11.03
N ARG A 463 -12.59 0.11 10.43
CA ARG A 463 -12.85 1.38 11.11
C ARG A 463 -14.19 1.94 10.67
N HIS A 464 -14.78 2.80 11.48
CA HIS A 464 -15.99 3.53 11.13
C HIS A 464 -15.90 5.01 11.50
N SER A 465 -16.67 5.83 10.80
CA SER A 465 -16.79 7.27 11.02
C SER A 465 -18.24 7.67 11.01
N THR A 466 -18.64 8.53 11.96
CA THR A 466 -19.97 9.12 12.05
C THR A 466 -19.98 10.63 11.84
N ASP A 467 -18.85 11.19 11.40
CA ASP A 467 -18.61 12.60 11.16
C ASP A 467 -18.09 12.86 9.73
N ASN A 468 -18.61 12.10 8.78
CA ASN A 468 -18.30 12.23 7.34
C ASN A 468 -16.82 11.96 6.99
N GLY A 469 -16.14 11.14 7.78
CA GLY A 469 -14.73 10.82 7.57
C GLY A 469 -13.76 11.91 8.06
N ALA A 470 -14.21 12.80 8.93
CA ALA A 470 -13.32 13.74 9.62
C ALA A 470 -12.48 13.04 10.69
N THR A 471 -13.09 12.11 11.40
CA THR A 471 -12.39 11.21 12.34
C THR A 471 -12.87 9.77 12.14
N TRP A 472 -12.03 8.84 12.55
CA TRP A 472 -12.28 7.41 12.46
C TRP A 472 -12.14 6.75 13.82
N SER A 473 -12.92 5.71 14.07
CA SER A 473 -12.77 4.86 15.28
C SER A 473 -11.38 4.22 15.30
N LYS A 474 -10.98 3.72 16.47
CA LYS A 474 -9.85 2.79 16.55
C LYS A 474 -10.15 1.58 15.66
N PRO A 475 -9.12 1.03 14.99
CA PRO A 475 -9.31 -0.13 14.14
C PRO A 475 -9.63 -1.38 14.96
N GLU A 476 -10.59 -2.16 14.48
CA GLU A 476 -10.84 -3.52 14.90
C GLU A 476 -10.11 -4.47 13.96
N PHE A 477 -9.25 -5.33 14.49
CA PHE A 477 -8.45 -6.26 13.70
C PHE A 477 -9.06 -7.65 13.69
N PHE A 478 -9.09 -8.26 12.51
CA PHE A 478 -9.50 -9.65 12.37
C PHE A 478 -8.61 -10.36 11.33
N ARG A 479 -8.58 -11.68 11.40
CA ARG A 479 -7.75 -12.48 10.51
C ARG A 479 -8.56 -12.96 9.32
N ALA A 480 -8.14 -12.57 8.11
CA ALA A 480 -8.67 -13.08 6.86
C ALA A 480 -7.55 -13.13 5.82
N ALA A 481 -7.50 -14.17 5.01
CA ALA A 481 -6.48 -14.33 3.99
C ALA A 481 -6.93 -13.65 2.69
N GLY A 482 -6.02 -12.91 2.04
CA GLY A 482 -6.26 -12.31 0.73
C GLY A 482 -6.33 -10.79 0.73
N ASP A 483 -6.43 -10.21 -0.45
CA ASP A 483 -6.58 -8.77 -0.68
C ASP A 483 -7.93 -8.48 -1.32
N TYR A 484 -8.45 -7.27 -1.10
CA TYR A 484 -9.73 -6.86 -1.66
C TYR A 484 -9.60 -6.59 -3.15
N ALA A 485 -10.41 -7.31 -3.94
CA ALA A 485 -10.35 -7.21 -5.38
C ALA A 485 -11.19 -6.05 -5.94
N ASN A 486 -12.35 -5.82 -5.32
CA ASN A 486 -13.32 -4.87 -5.85
C ASN A 486 -14.26 -4.38 -4.74
N GLN A 487 -15.22 -3.56 -5.13
CA GLN A 487 -16.15 -2.87 -4.27
C GLN A 487 -17.05 -3.84 -3.47
N LEU A 488 -17.37 -3.46 -2.23
CA LEU A 488 -18.32 -4.15 -1.38
C LEU A 488 -19.71 -4.16 -2.04
N MET A 489 -20.33 -5.35 -2.07
CA MET A 489 -21.71 -5.54 -2.42
C MET A 489 -22.56 -5.66 -1.14
N ARG A 490 -23.72 -4.99 -1.14
CA ARG A 490 -24.75 -5.16 -0.11
C ARG A 490 -25.99 -5.79 -0.74
N THR A 491 -26.44 -6.89 -0.18
CA THR A 491 -27.64 -7.60 -0.63
C THR A 491 -28.92 -6.99 -0.04
N LYS A 492 -30.08 -7.35 -0.59
CA LYS A 492 -31.38 -6.85 -0.12
C LYS A 492 -31.71 -7.29 1.30
N ASP A 493 -31.24 -8.44 1.71
CA ASP A 493 -31.38 -8.98 3.07
C ASP A 493 -30.31 -8.49 4.04
N GLY A 494 -29.42 -7.59 3.58
CA GLY A 494 -28.42 -6.89 4.41
C GLY A 494 -27.07 -7.59 4.54
N VAL A 495 -26.86 -8.71 3.84
CA VAL A 495 -25.54 -9.36 3.78
C VAL A 495 -24.55 -8.45 3.07
N LEU A 496 -23.35 -8.32 3.64
CA LEU A 496 -22.23 -7.64 3.01
C LEU A 496 -21.28 -8.67 2.41
N ALA A 497 -20.82 -8.44 1.19
CA ALA A 497 -19.90 -9.33 0.50
C ALA A 497 -18.81 -8.54 -0.22
N ILE A 498 -17.55 -8.93 -0.02
CA ILE A 498 -16.40 -8.32 -0.66
C ILE A 498 -15.63 -9.41 -1.40
N PRO A 499 -15.47 -9.30 -2.73
CA PRO A 499 -14.66 -10.23 -3.48
C PRO A 499 -13.18 -10.03 -3.19
N TYR A 500 -12.46 -11.15 -3.03
CA TYR A 500 -11.02 -11.15 -2.89
C TYR A 500 -10.32 -11.42 -4.22
N ASP A 501 -9.07 -10.99 -4.31
CA ASP A 501 -8.24 -11.12 -5.50
C ASP A 501 -7.93 -12.57 -5.89
N LEU A 502 -8.02 -13.46 -4.93
CA LEU A 502 -7.70 -14.87 -5.07
C LEU A 502 -8.94 -15.77 -5.17
N PHE A 503 -10.04 -15.20 -5.71
CA PHE A 503 -11.25 -15.94 -6.10
C PHE A 503 -12.25 -16.26 -4.98
N GLU A 504 -11.96 -15.89 -3.73
CA GLU A 504 -12.85 -16.05 -2.57
C GLU A 504 -13.73 -14.81 -2.37
N VAL A 505 -14.68 -14.92 -1.48
CA VAL A 505 -15.55 -13.82 -1.05
C VAL A 505 -15.57 -13.74 0.46
N MET A 506 -15.32 -12.55 1.02
CA MET A 506 -15.59 -12.31 2.43
C MET A 506 -17.04 -11.88 2.62
N VAL A 507 -17.75 -12.53 3.52
CA VAL A 507 -19.18 -12.35 3.76
C VAL A 507 -19.41 -12.00 5.23
N SER A 508 -20.26 -11.00 5.46
CA SER A 508 -20.78 -10.65 6.78
C SER A 508 -22.30 -10.66 6.76
N GLU A 509 -22.90 -11.42 7.66
CA GLU A 509 -24.36 -11.56 7.85
C GLU A 509 -24.87 -10.69 9.01
N ASP A 510 -23.98 -9.99 9.72
CA ASP A 510 -24.28 -9.22 10.94
C ASP A 510 -23.97 -7.72 10.82
N GLY A 511 -23.94 -7.21 9.56
CA GLY A 511 -23.71 -5.79 9.28
C GLY A 511 -22.25 -5.36 9.42
N GLY A 512 -21.29 -6.27 9.22
CA GLY A 512 -19.87 -5.98 9.22
C GLY A 512 -19.16 -6.24 10.56
N LYS A 513 -19.86 -6.75 11.57
CA LYS A 513 -19.28 -7.04 12.89
C LYS A 513 -18.41 -8.29 12.89
N SER A 514 -18.79 -9.29 12.11
CA SER A 514 -17.98 -10.48 11.88
C SER A 514 -17.94 -10.84 10.40
N TRP A 515 -16.84 -11.46 9.98
CA TRP A 515 -16.59 -11.78 8.58
C TRP A 515 -16.18 -13.24 8.44
N GLN A 516 -16.75 -13.92 7.43
CA GLN A 516 -16.44 -15.29 7.10
C GLN A 516 -15.99 -15.38 5.65
N GLN A 517 -14.99 -16.21 5.38
CA GLN A 517 -14.54 -16.50 4.04
C GLN A 517 -15.42 -17.59 3.43
N HIS A 518 -16.06 -17.29 2.30
CA HIS A 518 -16.78 -18.23 1.47
C HIS A 518 -15.96 -18.57 0.22
N GLY A 519 -16.04 -19.82 -0.20
CA GLY A 519 -15.20 -20.31 -1.29
C GLY A 519 -13.80 -20.68 -0.84
N ARG A 520 -12.93 -20.89 -1.81
CA ARG A 520 -11.52 -21.22 -1.60
C ARG A 520 -10.66 -20.68 -2.73
N ARG A 521 -9.40 -20.52 -2.46
CA ARG A 521 -8.40 -20.19 -3.48
C ARG A 521 -8.34 -21.27 -4.57
N MET A 522 -8.29 -20.86 -5.84
CA MET A 522 -8.04 -21.74 -6.97
C MET A 522 -6.69 -22.46 -6.80
N ARG A 523 -6.66 -23.75 -7.08
CA ARG A 523 -5.42 -24.55 -7.10
C ARG A 523 -5.02 -24.78 -8.55
N GLY A 524 -3.78 -24.56 -8.89
CA GLY A 524 -3.21 -24.34 -10.22
C GLY A 524 -3.46 -25.33 -11.37
N SER A 525 -4.30 -26.38 -11.19
CA SER A 525 -4.62 -27.34 -12.25
C SER A 525 -6.13 -27.50 -12.49
N GLU A 526 -6.96 -26.59 -11.99
CA GLU A 526 -8.41 -26.74 -12.09
C GLU A 526 -8.92 -26.33 -13.46
N ASP A 527 -9.88 -27.11 -13.94
CA ASP A 527 -10.47 -26.91 -15.27
C ASP A 527 -11.58 -25.85 -15.24
N VAL A 528 -11.16 -24.61 -15.20
CA VAL A 528 -12.04 -23.44 -15.23
C VAL A 528 -12.47 -23.15 -16.65
N ARG A 529 -13.74 -23.39 -16.96
CA ARG A 529 -14.34 -23.14 -18.28
C ARG A 529 -15.86 -22.93 -18.18
N PRO A 530 -16.50 -22.31 -19.20
CA PRO A 530 -17.95 -22.19 -19.26
C PRO A 530 -18.66 -23.54 -19.12
N GLY A 531 -19.77 -23.58 -18.38
CA GLY A 531 -20.55 -24.78 -18.11
C GLY A 531 -20.08 -25.61 -16.92
N ASN A 532 -18.89 -25.36 -16.38
CA ASN A 532 -18.41 -26.01 -15.16
C ASN A 532 -18.75 -25.18 -13.90
N SER A 533 -18.44 -25.73 -12.74
CA SER A 533 -18.67 -25.12 -11.43
C SER A 533 -17.53 -25.41 -10.47
N GLY A 534 -17.43 -24.60 -9.42
CA GLY A 534 -16.44 -24.76 -8.37
C GLY A 534 -16.75 -23.91 -7.14
N SER A 535 -15.89 -23.95 -6.15
CA SER A 535 -16.03 -23.17 -4.92
C SER A 535 -15.24 -21.87 -4.96
N PHE A 536 -15.13 -21.23 -6.13
CA PHE A 536 -14.45 -19.95 -6.32
C PHE A 536 -14.99 -19.25 -7.57
N ILE A 537 -14.77 -17.93 -7.67
CA ILE A 537 -15.12 -17.11 -8.83
C ILE A 537 -14.11 -17.36 -9.96
N ALA A 538 -14.57 -17.46 -11.21
CA ALA A 538 -13.69 -17.61 -12.36
C ALA A 538 -12.98 -16.30 -12.68
N GLY A 539 -11.66 -16.21 -12.47
CA GLY A 539 -10.82 -15.05 -12.84
C GLY A 539 -10.54 -14.08 -11.69
N TYR A 540 -9.71 -13.11 -11.98
CA TYR A 540 -9.15 -12.13 -11.03
C TYR A 540 -10.00 -10.87 -10.92
N HIS A 541 -9.90 -10.15 -9.79
CA HIS A 541 -10.57 -8.87 -9.53
C HIS A 541 -12.07 -8.87 -9.83
N PRO A 542 -12.86 -9.80 -9.29
CA PRO A 542 -14.27 -9.91 -9.60
C PRO A 542 -15.07 -8.68 -9.13
N ALA A 543 -15.94 -8.18 -10.00
CA ALA A 543 -16.98 -7.21 -9.66
C ALA A 543 -18.29 -7.95 -9.48
N MET A 544 -19.00 -7.75 -8.36
CA MET A 544 -20.16 -8.55 -7.96
C MET A 544 -21.43 -7.72 -7.81
N VAL A 545 -22.57 -8.36 -8.07
CA VAL A 545 -23.89 -7.79 -7.82
C VAL A 545 -24.88 -8.89 -7.44
N GLU A 546 -25.89 -8.55 -6.61
CA GLU A 546 -27.05 -9.39 -6.37
C GLU A 546 -28.07 -9.19 -7.49
N LEU A 547 -28.55 -10.30 -8.06
CA LEU A 547 -29.62 -10.33 -9.05
C LEU A 547 -31.01 -10.21 -8.38
N ALA A 548 -32.05 -9.96 -9.19
CA ALA A 548 -33.40 -9.82 -8.69
C ALA A 548 -33.94 -11.08 -8.00
N ASP A 549 -33.46 -12.23 -8.41
CA ASP A 549 -33.84 -13.58 -7.85
C ASP A 549 -32.96 -13.98 -6.63
N GLY A 550 -32.09 -13.11 -6.14
CA GLY A 550 -31.24 -13.34 -4.97
C GLY A 550 -29.91 -14.04 -5.29
N ARG A 551 -29.70 -14.52 -6.52
CA ARG A 551 -28.38 -15.04 -6.91
C ARG A 551 -27.35 -13.91 -6.98
N TRP A 552 -26.10 -14.24 -6.81
CA TRP A 552 -24.99 -13.33 -7.05
C TRP A 552 -24.41 -13.57 -8.44
N MET A 553 -24.02 -12.49 -9.11
CA MET A 553 -23.33 -12.52 -10.39
C MET A 553 -21.99 -11.77 -10.24
N ALA A 554 -20.92 -12.34 -10.79
CA ALA A 554 -19.60 -11.74 -10.79
C ALA A 554 -19.00 -11.73 -12.20
N PHE A 555 -18.40 -10.59 -12.61
CA PHE A 555 -17.56 -10.46 -13.78
C PHE A 555 -16.10 -10.31 -13.36
N SER A 556 -15.18 -10.96 -14.06
CA SER A 556 -13.77 -11.00 -13.68
C SER A 556 -12.86 -10.81 -14.90
N ARG A 557 -11.58 -10.52 -14.66
CA ARG A 557 -10.56 -10.52 -15.70
C ARG A 557 -9.83 -11.87 -15.75
N LEU A 558 -9.19 -12.16 -16.90
CA LEU A 558 -8.31 -13.32 -17.06
C LEU A 558 -6.94 -12.89 -17.56
N ASP A 559 -5.90 -13.17 -16.80
CA ASP A 559 -4.54 -12.84 -17.18
C ASP A 559 -3.85 -13.92 -18.03
N PRO A 560 -3.94 -15.23 -17.70
CA PRO A 560 -3.29 -16.26 -18.49
C PRO A 560 -3.96 -16.51 -19.85
N VAL A 561 -3.17 -16.45 -20.91
CA VAL A 561 -3.65 -16.67 -22.29
C VAL A 561 -4.36 -18.02 -22.50
N PRO A 562 -3.89 -19.16 -21.93
CA PRO A 562 -4.60 -20.43 -22.06
C PRO A 562 -6.00 -20.41 -21.45
N GLU A 563 -6.18 -19.68 -20.34
CA GLU A 563 -7.48 -19.53 -19.68
C GLU A 563 -8.40 -18.62 -20.48
N GLN A 564 -7.88 -17.54 -21.06
CA GLN A 564 -8.62 -16.66 -21.97
C GLN A 564 -9.20 -17.42 -23.17
N ALA A 565 -8.43 -18.34 -23.73
CA ALA A 565 -8.87 -19.17 -24.86
C ALA A 565 -10.04 -20.11 -24.47
N ARG A 566 -10.08 -20.60 -23.22
CA ARG A 566 -11.21 -21.41 -22.73
C ARG A 566 -12.52 -20.63 -22.63
N PHE A 567 -12.43 -19.32 -22.45
CA PHE A 567 -13.56 -18.39 -22.45
C PHE A 567 -13.70 -17.63 -23.78
N GLU A 568 -13.17 -18.15 -24.86
CA GLU A 568 -13.24 -17.56 -26.22
C GLU A 568 -12.76 -16.09 -26.26
N ASN A 569 -11.81 -15.71 -25.42
CA ASN A 569 -11.36 -14.33 -25.19
C ASN A 569 -12.51 -13.39 -24.74
N ARG A 570 -13.45 -13.91 -23.98
CA ARG A 570 -14.54 -13.14 -23.36
C ARG A 570 -14.37 -13.06 -21.85
N THR A 571 -14.95 -12.01 -21.28
CA THR A 571 -14.99 -11.84 -19.83
C THR A 571 -15.78 -12.96 -19.17
N PRO A 572 -15.21 -13.71 -18.20
CA PRO A 572 -15.92 -14.75 -17.48
C PRO A 572 -17.03 -14.16 -16.63
N VAL A 573 -18.11 -14.92 -16.51
CA VAL A 573 -19.23 -14.66 -15.61
C VAL A 573 -19.33 -15.82 -14.64
N SER A 574 -19.56 -15.52 -13.37
CA SER A 574 -19.79 -16.54 -12.34
C SER A 574 -21.11 -16.25 -11.63
N TYR A 575 -21.89 -17.29 -11.35
CA TYR A 575 -23.17 -17.19 -10.64
C TYR A 575 -23.15 -18.05 -9.38
N SER A 576 -23.62 -17.49 -8.26
CA SER A 576 -23.77 -18.20 -6.99
C SER A 576 -25.22 -18.08 -6.47
N SER A 577 -25.76 -19.17 -5.92
CA SER A 577 -27.06 -19.20 -5.24
C SER A 577 -26.96 -19.52 -3.75
N ASP A 578 -25.77 -19.54 -3.20
CA ASP A 578 -25.47 -19.96 -1.83
C ASP A 578 -24.50 -18.98 -1.12
N HIS A 579 -24.64 -17.69 -1.44
CA HIS A 579 -23.83 -16.60 -0.88
C HIS A 579 -22.31 -16.80 -1.09
N GLY A 580 -21.93 -17.22 -2.30
CA GLY A 580 -20.54 -17.31 -2.71
C GLY A 580 -19.78 -18.56 -2.26
N LYS A 581 -20.47 -19.57 -1.72
CA LYS A 581 -19.83 -20.85 -1.36
C LYS A 581 -19.49 -21.69 -2.59
N THR A 582 -20.40 -21.68 -3.59
CA THR A 582 -20.19 -22.33 -4.88
C THR A 582 -20.58 -21.42 -6.04
N TRP A 583 -19.96 -21.63 -7.18
CA TRP A 583 -20.10 -20.80 -8.37
C TRP A 583 -20.24 -21.66 -9.62
N GLN A 584 -21.16 -21.29 -10.50
CA GLN A 584 -21.29 -21.81 -11.87
C GLN A 584 -20.62 -20.79 -12.81
N TRP A 585 -19.82 -21.27 -13.76
CA TRP A 585 -19.07 -20.42 -14.66
C TRP A 585 -19.67 -20.38 -16.06
N ASP A 586 -19.70 -19.20 -16.64
CA ASP A 586 -20.15 -18.92 -17.98
C ASP A 586 -19.29 -17.81 -18.59
N MET A 587 -19.56 -17.40 -19.82
CA MET A 587 -18.89 -16.29 -20.49
C MET A 587 -19.90 -15.20 -20.86
N SER A 588 -19.44 -13.94 -20.80
CA SER A 588 -20.22 -12.78 -21.22
C SER A 588 -20.10 -12.53 -22.73
N GLU A 589 -20.86 -11.55 -23.22
CA GLU A 589 -20.68 -11.02 -24.58
C GLU A 589 -19.51 -10.03 -24.72
N PHE A 590 -18.88 -9.62 -23.60
CA PHE A 590 -17.82 -8.62 -23.58
C PHE A 590 -16.43 -9.24 -23.79
N PRO A 591 -15.51 -8.48 -24.42
CA PRO A 591 -14.13 -8.93 -24.54
C PRO A 591 -13.48 -9.09 -23.16
N VAL A 592 -12.58 -10.05 -23.07
CA VAL A 592 -11.80 -10.24 -21.84
C VAL A 592 -10.86 -9.07 -21.63
N VAL A 593 -10.73 -8.64 -20.38
CA VAL A 593 -9.72 -7.68 -19.91
C VAL A 593 -8.62 -8.42 -19.17
N SER A 594 -7.46 -7.79 -19.07
CA SER A 594 -6.26 -8.41 -18.48
C SER A 594 -5.61 -7.50 -17.43
N SER A 595 -4.42 -7.84 -16.98
CA SER A 595 -3.62 -7.07 -16.01
C SER A 595 -3.64 -5.57 -16.29
N ALA A 596 -3.63 -4.76 -15.23
CA ALA A 596 -3.82 -3.32 -15.23
C ALA A 596 -5.24 -2.82 -15.59
N GLN A 597 -6.21 -3.72 -15.77
CA GLN A 597 -7.61 -3.38 -16.01
C GLN A 597 -8.52 -4.06 -14.96
N LYS A 598 -9.48 -3.32 -14.43
CA LYS A 598 -10.50 -3.81 -13.49
C LYS A 598 -11.85 -3.25 -13.88
N SER A 599 -12.90 -4.08 -13.85
CA SER A 599 -14.26 -3.72 -14.24
C SER A 599 -15.11 -3.33 -13.04
N VAL A 600 -16.23 -2.67 -13.30
CA VAL A 600 -17.28 -2.33 -12.33
C VAL A 600 -18.58 -3.01 -12.73
N LEU A 601 -19.29 -3.56 -11.75
CA LEU A 601 -20.64 -4.08 -11.89
C LEU A 601 -21.49 -3.55 -10.74
N LEU A 602 -22.57 -2.81 -11.05
CA LEU A 602 -23.45 -2.18 -10.08
C LEU A 602 -24.90 -2.42 -10.42
N ARG A 603 -25.76 -2.54 -9.39
CA ARG A 603 -27.20 -2.32 -9.56
C ARG A 603 -27.49 -0.84 -9.34
N LEU A 604 -28.08 -0.21 -10.34
CA LEU A 604 -28.50 1.19 -10.25
C LEU A 604 -29.78 1.30 -9.39
N LYS A 605 -29.98 2.45 -8.77
CA LYS A 605 -31.18 2.77 -7.98
C LYS A 605 -32.47 2.67 -8.80
N GLU A 606 -32.35 2.90 -10.12
CA GLU A 606 -33.45 2.76 -11.09
C GLU A 606 -33.77 1.30 -11.43
N GLY A 607 -33.00 0.32 -10.98
CA GLY A 607 -33.20 -1.11 -11.15
C GLY A 607 -32.25 -1.82 -12.11
N PRO A 608 -31.83 -1.27 -13.25
CA PRO A 608 -30.94 -1.93 -14.21
C PRO A 608 -29.55 -2.21 -13.64
N LEU A 609 -28.83 -3.17 -14.25
CA LEU A 609 -27.42 -3.40 -14.00
C LEU A 609 -26.57 -2.49 -14.90
N LEU A 610 -25.53 -1.92 -14.31
CA LEU A 610 -24.48 -1.18 -15.02
C LEU A 610 -23.19 -2.00 -15.00
N PHE A 611 -22.55 -2.14 -16.16
CA PHE A 611 -21.24 -2.70 -16.32
C PHE A 611 -20.32 -1.66 -16.96
N CYS A 612 -19.17 -1.37 -16.33
CA CYS A 612 -18.12 -0.54 -16.92
C CYS A 612 -16.85 -1.37 -17.08
N SER A 613 -16.25 -1.34 -18.29
CA SER A 613 -15.06 -2.11 -18.64
C SER A 613 -14.34 -1.48 -19.83
N PHE A 614 -13.43 -2.21 -20.43
CA PHE A 614 -12.64 -1.76 -21.58
C PHE A 614 -12.95 -2.58 -22.83
N THR A 615 -12.89 -1.94 -23.99
CA THR A 615 -13.18 -2.57 -25.28
C THR A 615 -12.13 -3.59 -25.70
N ASP A 616 -10.92 -3.44 -25.19
CA ASP A 616 -9.75 -4.25 -25.58
C ASP A 616 -8.83 -4.46 -24.40
N GLN A 617 -8.04 -5.52 -24.45
CA GLN A 617 -6.95 -5.73 -23.49
C GLN A 617 -5.86 -4.68 -23.69
N TRP A 618 -5.35 -4.12 -22.62
CA TRP A 618 -4.24 -3.18 -22.66
C TRP A 618 -3.01 -3.72 -23.40
N ARG A 619 -2.72 -5.00 -23.24
CA ARG A 619 -1.57 -5.67 -23.88
C ARG A 619 -1.71 -5.81 -25.38
N ASP A 620 -2.94 -5.81 -25.92
CA ASP A 620 -3.26 -5.96 -27.34
C ASP A 620 -3.54 -4.63 -28.04
N TRP A 621 -3.10 -3.52 -27.47
CA TRP A 621 -3.36 -2.17 -27.99
C TRP A 621 -3.04 -2.02 -29.49
N ARG A 622 -2.05 -2.73 -30.03
CA ARG A 622 -1.70 -2.70 -31.46
C ARG A 622 -2.72 -3.42 -32.34
N ASN A 623 -3.45 -4.39 -31.79
CA ASN A 623 -4.42 -5.23 -32.48
C ASN A 623 -5.84 -5.02 -31.95
N ARG A 624 -6.10 -3.84 -31.40
CA ARG A 624 -7.40 -3.50 -30.81
C ARG A 624 -8.53 -3.68 -31.83
N LYS A 625 -9.61 -4.31 -31.39
CA LYS A 625 -10.82 -4.54 -32.19
C LYS A 625 -11.89 -3.51 -31.92
N GLY A 626 -11.90 -2.95 -30.71
CA GLY A 626 -12.93 -2.06 -30.21
C GLY A 626 -14.29 -2.72 -30.03
N LEU A 627 -15.27 -1.92 -29.66
CA LEU A 627 -16.69 -2.30 -29.64
C LEU A 627 -17.49 -1.38 -30.53
N VAL A 628 -18.63 -1.89 -31.00
CA VAL A 628 -19.59 -1.11 -31.77
C VAL A 628 -20.53 -0.38 -30.84
N PHE A 629 -20.69 0.93 -31.07
CA PHE A 629 -21.57 1.83 -30.32
C PHE A 629 -22.54 2.53 -31.27
N LYS A 630 -23.73 2.86 -30.76
CA LYS A 630 -24.76 3.62 -31.50
C LYS A 630 -24.47 5.11 -31.42
N SER A 631 -24.62 5.81 -32.56
CA SER A 631 -24.64 7.27 -32.62
C SER A 631 -25.92 7.78 -33.30
N THR A 632 -26.08 9.08 -33.29
CA THR A 632 -27.24 9.76 -33.97
C THR A 632 -27.27 9.57 -35.49
N VAL A 633 -26.18 9.11 -36.09
CA VAL A 633 -26.05 8.94 -37.54
C VAL A 633 -25.71 7.51 -37.99
N GLY A 634 -25.73 6.56 -37.06
CA GLY A 634 -25.40 5.16 -37.31
C GLY A 634 -24.35 4.63 -36.33
N ASP A 635 -23.92 3.40 -36.56
CA ASP A 635 -22.97 2.73 -35.70
C ASP A 635 -21.53 3.17 -35.95
N TYR A 636 -20.70 3.17 -34.89
CA TYR A 636 -19.27 3.46 -34.98
C TYR A 636 -18.48 2.53 -34.06
N THR A 637 -17.21 2.29 -34.38
CA THR A 637 -16.29 1.56 -33.52
C THR A 637 -15.58 2.51 -32.59
N GLY A 638 -15.65 2.22 -31.27
CA GLY A 638 -14.96 2.99 -30.23
C GLY A 638 -13.98 2.12 -29.45
N TYR A 639 -12.99 2.75 -28.79
CA TYR A 639 -11.87 2.11 -28.12
C TYR A 639 -11.65 2.69 -26.74
N GLY A 640 -11.50 1.84 -25.73
CA GLY A 640 -11.21 2.19 -24.34
C GLY A 640 -12.39 1.98 -23.40
N LEU A 641 -12.50 2.80 -22.40
CA LEU A 641 -13.47 2.72 -21.32
C LEU A 641 -14.91 2.88 -21.83
N PHE A 642 -15.81 1.97 -21.45
CA PHE A 642 -17.22 2.02 -21.84
C PHE A 642 -18.14 1.66 -20.68
N ALA A 643 -19.41 2.05 -20.79
CA ALA A 643 -20.53 1.63 -19.96
C ALA A 643 -21.52 0.80 -20.79
N ALA A 644 -22.11 -0.22 -20.17
CA ALA A 644 -23.21 -1.00 -20.72
C ALA A 644 -24.30 -1.19 -19.67
N VAL A 645 -25.57 -1.28 -20.08
CA VAL A 645 -26.73 -1.41 -19.20
C VAL A 645 -27.54 -2.65 -19.58
N SER A 646 -27.92 -3.42 -18.57
CA SER A 646 -28.80 -4.58 -18.70
C SER A 646 -30.11 -4.35 -17.93
N TYR A 647 -31.24 -4.70 -18.54
CA TYR A 647 -32.58 -4.63 -17.98
C TYR A 647 -33.18 -6.02 -17.66
N ASP A 648 -32.44 -7.08 -17.96
CA ASP A 648 -32.86 -8.48 -17.88
C ASP A 648 -31.90 -9.35 -17.05
N GLU A 649 -31.32 -8.73 -16.00
CA GLU A 649 -30.42 -9.40 -15.05
C GLU A 649 -29.14 -9.93 -15.69
N GLY A 650 -28.57 -9.15 -16.59
CA GLY A 650 -27.27 -9.43 -17.21
C GLY A 650 -27.33 -10.40 -18.41
N LYS A 651 -28.52 -10.79 -18.89
CA LYS A 651 -28.66 -11.66 -20.05
C LYS A 651 -28.32 -10.95 -21.35
N THR A 652 -28.75 -9.68 -21.49
CA THR A 652 -28.44 -8.80 -22.61
C THR A 652 -28.05 -7.41 -22.14
N TRP A 653 -27.27 -6.72 -22.96
CA TRP A 653 -26.74 -5.38 -22.67
C TRP A 653 -26.99 -4.45 -23.87
N PRO A 654 -28.27 -4.05 -24.11
CA PRO A 654 -28.68 -3.32 -25.32
C PRO A 654 -28.16 -1.89 -25.40
N ASP A 655 -27.98 -1.22 -24.26
CA ASP A 655 -27.47 0.14 -24.21
C ASP A 655 -25.99 0.13 -23.86
N ARG A 656 -25.17 0.69 -24.74
CA ARG A 656 -23.71 0.81 -24.57
C ARG A 656 -23.23 2.17 -24.98
N ARG A 657 -22.31 2.74 -24.21
CA ARG A 657 -21.73 4.03 -24.54
C ARG A 657 -20.25 4.10 -24.17
N LEU A 658 -19.44 4.66 -25.08
CA LEU A 658 -18.04 4.96 -24.81
C LEU A 658 -17.97 6.12 -23.79
N ILE A 659 -17.19 5.97 -22.74
CA ILE A 659 -17.05 6.97 -21.67
C ILE A 659 -15.97 7.98 -22.11
N THR A 660 -16.38 8.94 -22.89
CA THR A 660 -15.54 10.01 -23.42
C THR A 660 -16.30 11.32 -23.48
N PRO A 661 -15.63 12.46 -23.29
CA PRO A 661 -16.24 13.78 -23.51
C PRO A 661 -16.43 14.09 -25.01
N GLY A 662 -15.92 13.22 -25.90
CA GLY A 662 -15.98 13.42 -27.35
C GLY A 662 -15.11 14.57 -27.86
N GLY A 663 -15.34 14.95 -29.12
CA GLY A 663 -14.65 16.03 -29.82
C GLY A 663 -13.41 15.59 -30.56
N ALA A 664 -12.64 16.55 -31.06
CA ALA A 664 -11.39 16.29 -31.78
C ALA A 664 -10.39 15.54 -30.90
N GLU A 665 -9.58 14.69 -31.56
CA GLU A 665 -8.54 13.94 -30.86
C GLU A 665 -7.57 14.88 -30.14
N ARG A 666 -7.34 14.59 -28.87
CA ARG A 666 -6.42 15.34 -28.00
C ARG A 666 -5.82 14.47 -26.93
N LYS A 667 -4.63 14.86 -26.47
CA LYS A 667 -4.02 14.23 -25.30
C LYS A 667 -4.74 14.71 -24.04
N TRP A 668 -5.11 13.75 -23.20
CA TRP A 668 -5.44 14.02 -21.80
C TRP A 668 -4.16 13.91 -21.01
N ILE A 669 -3.75 15.03 -20.42
CA ILE A 669 -2.51 15.08 -19.64
C ILE A 669 -2.92 14.95 -18.18
N THR A 670 -2.60 13.81 -17.59
CA THR A 670 -2.46 13.70 -16.14
C THR A 670 -1.04 14.11 -15.78
N LYS A 671 -0.81 14.69 -14.62
CA LYS A 671 0.57 14.99 -14.14
C LYS A 671 1.46 13.72 -14.08
N GLU A 672 0.89 12.57 -14.37
CA GLU A 672 1.47 11.25 -14.19
C GLU A 672 1.54 10.46 -15.48
N ARG A 673 2.46 9.57 -15.45
CA ARG A 673 3.14 8.69 -16.40
C ARG A 673 2.55 8.41 -17.78
N THR A 674 1.24 8.39 -18.03
CA THR A 674 0.76 7.93 -19.36
C THR A 674 -0.37 8.79 -19.88
N PRO A 675 -0.06 9.84 -20.63
CA PRO A 675 -1.10 10.55 -21.37
C PRO A 675 -1.77 9.58 -22.34
N PHE A 676 -3.09 9.62 -22.43
CA PHE A 676 -3.86 8.89 -23.41
C PHE A 676 -4.62 9.84 -24.33
N LEU A 677 -5.05 9.33 -25.49
CA LEU A 677 -5.82 10.09 -26.44
C LEU A 677 -7.31 9.95 -26.13
N ILE A 678 -8.02 11.07 -26.18
CA ILE A 678 -9.49 11.12 -26.10
C ILE A 678 -10.05 11.80 -27.34
N SER A 679 -11.19 11.28 -27.81
CA SER A 679 -11.93 11.82 -28.95
C SER A 679 -13.37 11.29 -28.94
N ASP A 680 -14.12 11.49 -30.01
CA ASP A 680 -15.42 10.87 -30.21
C ASP A 680 -15.36 9.32 -30.21
N THR A 681 -14.21 8.73 -30.57
CA THR A 681 -14.00 7.28 -30.70
C THR A 681 -12.95 6.70 -29.75
N LEU A 682 -12.29 7.54 -28.96
CA LEU A 682 -11.22 7.14 -28.05
C LEU A 682 -11.55 7.56 -26.60
N ALA A 683 -11.42 6.62 -25.69
CA ALA A 683 -11.56 6.80 -24.25
C ALA A 683 -10.32 6.26 -23.51
N GLU A 684 -10.28 6.42 -22.20
CA GLU A 684 -9.20 5.90 -21.34
C GLU A 684 -8.99 4.40 -21.58
N PRO A 685 -7.79 3.94 -21.97
CA PRO A 685 -7.60 2.56 -22.46
C PRO A 685 -7.31 1.55 -21.35
N VAL A 686 -6.86 2.00 -20.18
CA VAL A 686 -6.38 1.14 -19.09
C VAL A 686 -6.54 1.81 -17.75
N SER A 687 -7.12 1.10 -16.79
CA SER A 687 -7.23 1.57 -15.41
C SER A 687 -7.86 0.52 -14.48
N TYR A 688 -7.71 0.72 -13.18
CA TYR A 688 -8.54 0.06 -12.18
C TYR A 688 -9.77 0.93 -11.89
N LEU A 689 -10.95 0.35 -12.09
CA LEU A 689 -12.22 1.05 -11.97
C LEU A 689 -12.90 0.75 -10.64
N THR A 690 -13.56 1.77 -10.09
CA THR A 690 -14.59 1.61 -9.07
C THR A 690 -15.66 2.67 -9.25
N ALA A 691 -16.87 2.43 -8.78
CA ALA A 691 -17.96 3.39 -8.90
C ALA A 691 -18.96 3.28 -7.77
N THR A 692 -19.67 4.39 -7.51
CA THR A 692 -20.85 4.43 -6.66
C THR A 692 -21.93 5.27 -7.34
N GLN A 693 -23.18 5.04 -7.02
CA GLN A 693 -24.27 5.93 -7.45
C GLN A 693 -24.64 6.86 -6.31
N SER A 694 -24.40 8.16 -6.49
CA SER A 694 -24.72 9.21 -5.51
C SER A 694 -26.22 9.48 -5.41
N ARG A 695 -26.62 10.21 -4.35
CA ARG A 695 -28.04 10.52 -4.06
C ARG A 695 -28.69 11.39 -5.13
N ASP A 696 -27.90 12.14 -5.87
CA ASP A 696 -28.37 12.92 -7.03
C ASP A 696 -28.70 12.09 -8.28
N GLY A 697 -28.48 10.75 -8.21
CA GLY A 697 -28.72 9.82 -9.31
C GLY A 697 -27.54 9.63 -10.26
N ASN A 698 -26.46 10.41 -10.10
CA ASN A 698 -25.27 10.26 -10.94
C ASN A 698 -24.43 9.07 -10.50
N ILE A 699 -23.81 8.42 -11.48
CA ILE A 699 -22.80 7.40 -11.30
C ILE A 699 -21.47 8.11 -11.21
N GLN A 700 -20.79 7.95 -10.10
CA GLN A 700 -19.46 8.49 -9.82
C GLN A 700 -18.46 7.38 -10.11
N LEU A 701 -17.88 7.37 -11.29
CA LEU A 701 -16.88 6.39 -11.74
C LEU A 701 -15.49 7.00 -11.57
N VAL A 702 -14.63 6.33 -10.83
CA VAL A 702 -13.22 6.70 -10.73
C VAL A 702 -12.34 5.63 -11.37
N THR A 703 -11.29 6.11 -11.98
CA THR A 703 -10.19 5.32 -12.53
C THR A 703 -8.95 5.53 -11.67
N SER A 704 -7.86 4.89 -11.96
CA SER A 704 -6.59 5.10 -11.25
C SER A 704 -6.12 6.56 -11.21
N ARG A 705 -6.75 7.46 -11.96
CA ARG A 705 -6.33 8.88 -12.06
C ARG A 705 -7.46 9.87 -12.22
N ASN A 706 -8.56 9.45 -12.80
CA ASN A 706 -9.61 10.35 -13.25
C ASN A 706 -10.95 10.02 -12.60
N HIS A 707 -11.80 11.01 -12.57
CA HIS A 707 -13.20 10.91 -12.16
C HIS A 707 -14.12 11.28 -13.33
N TYR A 708 -15.12 10.44 -13.54
CA TYR A 708 -16.21 10.63 -14.48
C TYR A 708 -17.53 10.61 -13.71
N ALA A 709 -18.44 11.53 -14.02
CA ALA A 709 -19.80 11.53 -13.49
C ALA A 709 -20.79 11.48 -14.64
N PHE A 710 -21.74 10.54 -14.60
CA PHE A 710 -22.77 10.43 -15.63
C PHE A 710 -24.02 9.74 -15.06
N ASN A 711 -25.14 9.78 -15.77
CA ASN A 711 -26.36 9.11 -15.35
C ASN A 711 -26.85 8.08 -16.36
N LEU A 712 -27.84 7.29 -15.96
CA LEU A 712 -28.45 6.26 -16.81
C LEU A 712 -28.98 6.84 -18.14
N ALA A 713 -29.59 8.04 -18.11
CA ALA A 713 -30.11 8.71 -19.31
C ALA A 713 -29.01 9.00 -20.33
N TRP A 714 -27.80 9.32 -19.85
CA TRP A 714 -26.66 9.54 -20.74
C TRP A 714 -26.20 8.24 -21.39
N VAL A 715 -26.13 7.13 -20.68
CA VAL A 715 -25.75 5.83 -21.27
C VAL A 715 -26.74 5.40 -22.36
N LYS A 716 -28.04 5.63 -22.13
CA LYS A 716 -29.13 5.30 -23.08
C LYS A 716 -29.16 6.18 -24.31
N ALA A 717 -28.74 7.43 -24.19
CA ALA A 717 -28.76 8.37 -25.30
C ALA A 717 -27.71 7.96 -26.35
N PRO A 718 -28.04 7.95 -27.66
CA PRO A 718 -27.05 7.70 -28.69
C PRO A 718 -25.95 8.78 -28.65
N ALA A 719 -24.72 8.36 -28.92
CA ALA A 719 -23.60 9.30 -28.96
C ALA A 719 -23.80 10.34 -30.09
N PRO A 720 -23.25 11.56 -29.96
CA PRO A 720 -23.14 12.46 -31.11
C PRO A 720 -22.39 11.78 -32.28
N ALA A 721 -22.66 12.24 -33.48
CA ALA A 721 -21.95 11.77 -34.66
C ALA A 721 -20.44 11.98 -34.48
N PRO A 722 -19.57 10.94 -34.62
CA PRO A 722 -18.15 11.14 -34.58
C PRO A 722 -17.72 12.12 -35.70
N LYS A 723 -16.97 13.15 -35.34
CA LYS A 723 -16.39 14.07 -36.33
C LYS A 723 -15.24 13.33 -37.06
N LYS A 724 -15.25 13.41 -38.39
CA LYS A 724 -14.18 12.86 -39.24
C LYS A 724 -12.87 13.61 -39.02
#